data_4128d735dcf2e6e046cb892943a4b62f
#
_entry.id   4128d735dcf2e6e046cb892943a4b62f
#
_cell.length_a   1.000
_cell.length_b   1.000
_cell.length_c   1.000
_cell.angle_alpha   90.00
_cell.angle_beta   90.00
_cell.angle_gamma   90.00
#
_symmetry.space_group_name_H-M   'P 1'
#
loop_
_entity.id
_entity.type
_entity.pdbx_description
1 polymer ?
#
loop_
_entity_poly.entity_id
_entity_poly.type
_entity_poly.pdbx_seq_one_letter_code
_entity_poly.pdbx_strand_id
1 'polypeptide(L)'
;MAREVRRIVATDCGSTTTKAILIEKSPTTGEYRLVARGEAPTTVEKPFEDVTLGVTNSITELEEISETAVPAGFERGRRNLLRNGTVWRRLKDGAEDASGIENDLDSADLYLSTSSAGGGLQMMVAGVVKEMSAESAERAALGAGAILMDTLAVNDGRKDHQRVERLRQLRPDIILMSGGTDGGNRAQIIEMAEIVRRADPKPRFGDMKLPVIYAGNREAREAVGSVLGKSIELQIVDNLRPTLDQENLGPAREEIHEMFLQHVMQQAPGYSKLLDWTSEEVMATPNAVGKLLKEYAENEKINVLGVDIGGATTDVFSVFLAGNGERIYNRTVSANLGMSYSICNVLVEAGVENIARWLPFEIDPAEVRNRLRNKMIRPTTIPQTYEDLLIEHAVSREALRLAFEHHKSLARDLVGTAQQRDIGQIFDQKAAGQSLVDMMALDMVIGSGGVLSHAPKRAQSALMMMDAYGPEGITMLTVDSIFMMPHLGVLSEHLYDAAREVFERDCIVRCGTCVAPVGIGKEGEPCVRVHGLGIDVSVPFGEMVVVPYDEAQAEMLTVEPTRNFDVGAGKGKAVVIRRFDTARGGRDHTTNLIGGAVGLIIDCRGRPYNLTLDTPNRIEKLRKSLKALGLPLPK
;
A
#
# COMPACT_ATOMS: atom_id res chain seq x y z
N MET A 1 36.91 4.20 -11.67
CA MET A 1 35.67 3.47 -12.01
C MET A 1 34.87 3.34 -10.72
N ALA A 2 33.59 3.71 -10.71
CA ALA A 2 32.75 3.47 -9.55
C ALA A 2 32.75 1.97 -9.27
N ARG A 3 32.95 1.57 -8.02
CA ARG A 3 32.99 0.16 -7.62
C ARG A 3 31.60 -0.43 -7.81
N GLU A 4 31.53 -1.66 -8.30
CA GLU A 4 30.29 -2.40 -8.43
C GLU A 4 29.71 -2.73 -7.05
N VAL A 5 28.45 -2.38 -6.81
CA VAL A 5 27.72 -2.78 -5.61
C VAL A 5 27.39 -4.27 -5.72
N ARG A 6 27.87 -5.10 -4.79
CA ARG A 6 27.66 -6.56 -4.81
C ARG A 6 26.82 -7.04 -3.64
N ARG A 7 26.91 -6.37 -2.49
CA ARG A 7 26.23 -6.74 -1.27
C ARG A 7 25.47 -5.57 -0.68
N ILE A 8 24.17 -5.76 -0.52
CA ILE A 8 23.23 -4.77 -0.03
C ILE A 8 22.56 -5.32 1.21
N VAL A 9 22.61 -4.55 2.29
CA VAL A 9 21.80 -4.78 3.48
C VAL A 9 20.70 -3.73 3.50
N ALA A 10 19.47 -4.15 3.72
CA ALA A 10 18.36 -3.23 3.92
C ALA A 10 17.56 -3.64 5.15
N THR A 11 17.14 -2.66 5.96
CA THR A 11 16.32 -2.88 7.14
C THR A 11 15.01 -2.12 7.07
N ASP A 12 13.97 -2.66 7.68
CA ASP A 12 12.69 -1.98 7.90
C ASP A 12 12.34 -1.99 9.38
N CYS A 13 12.37 -0.82 9.99
CA CYS A 13 12.02 -0.63 11.39
C CYS A 13 10.50 -0.46 11.52
N GLY A 14 9.77 -1.57 11.64
CA GLY A 14 8.32 -1.56 11.87
C GLY A 14 7.95 -1.17 13.30
N SER A 15 6.66 -0.98 13.56
CA SER A 15 6.17 -0.64 14.91
C SER A 15 6.34 -1.78 15.93
N THR A 16 6.37 -3.03 15.49
CA THR A 16 6.49 -4.22 16.36
C THR A 16 7.71 -5.06 16.06
N THR A 17 8.10 -5.12 14.80
CA THR A 17 9.17 -6.00 14.30
C THR A 17 10.09 -5.22 13.38
N THR A 18 11.39 -5.32 13.62
CA THR A 18 12.44 -4.84 12.73
C THR A 18 12.90 -6.01 11.87
N LYS A 19 12.98 -5.80 10.57
CA LYS A 19 13.37 -6.82 9.58
C LYS A 19 14.63 -6.39 8.87
N ALA A 20 15.49 -7.34 8.57
CA ALA A 20 16.71 -7.14 7.79
C ALA A 20 16.74 -8.12 6.61
N ILE A 21 17.15 -7.66 5.45
CA ILE A 21 17.41 -8.50 4.27
C ILE A 21 18.82 -8.31 3.77
N LEU A 22 19.38 -9.38 3.24
CA LEU A 22 20.66 -9.41 2.54
C LEU A 22 20.41 -9.74 1.08
N ILE A 23 20.81 -8.84 0.21
CA ILE A 23 20.79 -9.02 -1.24
C ILE A 23 22.22 -9.08 -1.73
N GLU A 24 22.56 -10.10 -2.51
CA GLU A 24 23.87 -10.23 -3.15
C GLU A 24 23.74 -10.44 -4.66
N LYS A 25 24.73 -9.93 -5.40
CA LYS A 25 24.86 -10.20 -6.82
C LYS A 25 25.45 -11.59 -7.02
N SER A 26 24.74 -12.45 -7.73
CA SER A 26 25.18 -13.83 -8.02
C SER A 26 26.49 -13.82 -8.80
N PRO A 27 27.52 -14.52 -8.36
CA PRO A 27 28.79 -14.62 -9.09
C PRO A 27 28.65 -15.42 -10.40
N THR A 28 27.60 -16.22 -10.53
CA THR A 28 27.40 -17.09 -11.71
C THR A 28 26.49 -16.49 -12.76
N THR A 29 25.40 -15.80 -12.34
CA THR A 29 24.41 -15.22 -13.25
C THR A 29 24.55 -13.72 -13.41
N GLY A 30 25.20 -13.05 -12.46
CA GLY A 30 25.30 -11.58 -12.43
C GLY A 30 24.03 -10.90 -11.94
N GLU A 31 22.99 -11.65 -11.54
CA GLU A 31 21.70 -11.13 -11.07
C GLU A 31 21.69 -10.96 -9.56
N TYR A 32 20.91 -10.00 -9.08
CA TYR A 32 20.71 -9.80 -7.65
C TYR A 32 19.64 -10.75 -7.10
N ARG A 33 19.89 -11.33 -5.94
CA ARG A 33 18.98 -12.26 -5.27
C ARG A 33 18.96 -12.01 -3.77
N LEU A 34 17.82 -12.30 -3.15
CA LEU A 34 17.73 -12.40 -1.70
C LEU A 34 18.56 -13.59 -1.22
N VAL A 35 19.50 -13.34 -0.32
CA VAL A 35 20.40 -14.38 0.25
C VAL A 35 19.93 -14.82 1.63
N ALA A 36 19.58 -13.87 2.47
CA ALA A 36 19.12 -14.15 3.84
C ALA A 36 18.17 -13.06 4.32
N ARG A 37 17.35 -13.39 5.31
CA ARG A 37 16.44 -12.48 6.00
C ARG A 37 16.51 -12.75 7.51
N GLY A 38 16.54 -11.68 8.31
CA GLY A 38 16.45 -11.75 9.77
C GLY A 38 15.33 -10.87 10.30
N GLU A 39 14.78 -11.21 11.44
CA GLU A 39 13.73 -10.47 12.12
C GLU A 39 14.02 -10.36 13.63
N ALA A 40 13.72 -9.23 14.23
CA ALA A 40 13.82 -9.02 15.66
C ALA A 40 12.69 -8.11 16.15
N PRO A 41 12.31 -8.18 17.43
CA PRO A 41 11.41 -7.21 18.01
C PRO A 41 11.97 -5.79 17.87
N THR A 42 11.11 -4.84 17.52
CA THR A 42 11.48 -3.41 17.52
C THR A 42 11.69 -2.93 18.96
N THR A 43 12.72 -2.10 19.17
CA THR A 43 13.18 -1.67 20.49
C THR A 43 13.08 -0.15 20.71
N VAL A 44 12.27 0.54 19.92
CA VAL A 44 12.06 2.00 20.02
C VAL A 44 11.31 2.41 21.29
N GLU A 45 10.46 1.53 21.83
CA GLU A 45 9.69 1.77 23.03
C GLU A 45 10.42 1.27 24.29
N LYS A 46 9.87 1.66 25.48
CA LYS A 46 10.35 1.14 26.76
C LYS A 46 10.27 -0.38 26.81
N PRO A 47 11.23 -1.05 27.43
CA PRO A 47 12.30 -0.51 28.28
C PRO A 47 13.60 -0.11 27.54
N PHE A 48 13.71 -0.35 26.24
CA PHE A 48 14.97 -0.21 25.50
C PHE A 48 15.22 1.22 25.01
N GLU A 49 14.22 1.88 24.46
CA GLU A 49 14.31 3.24 23.94
C GLU A 49 15.54 3.45 23.01
N ASP A 50 15.82 2.49 22.13
CA ASP A 50 16.90 2.55 21.13
C ASP A 50 16.57 1.64 19.93
N VAL A 51 16.18 2.23 18.79
CA VAL A 51 15.84 1.48 17.57
C VAL A 51 17.00 0.64 17.03
N THR A 52 18.24 1.06 17.28
CA THR A 52 19.44 0.39 16.76
C THR A 52 19.65 -1.00 17.35
N LEU A 53 19.11 -1.29 18.55
CA LEU A 53 19.16 -2.62 19.12
C LEU A 53 18.33 -3.62 18.32
N GLY A 54 17.12 -3.25 17.90
CA GLY A 54 16.29 -4.08 17.02
C GLY A 54 16.96 -4.32 15.67
N VAL A 55 17.59 -3.28 15.12
CA VAL A 55 18.37 -3.37 13.88
C VAL A 55 19.53 -4.34 14.02
N THR A 56 20.37 -4.20 15.04
CA THR A 56 21.51 -5.12 15.25
C THR A 56 21.06 -6.56 15.49
N ASN A 57 19.98 -6.76 16.25
CA ASN A 57 19.43 -8.10 16.49
C ASN A 57 18.93 -8.74 15.19
N SER A 58 18.21 -8.00 14.34
CA SER A 58 17.72 -8.53 13.05
C SER A 58 18.86 -8.85 12.08
N ILE A 59 19.94 -8.05 12.09
CA ILE A 59 21.13 -8.32 11.28
C ILE A 59 21.92 -9.50 11.84
N THR A 60 22.00 -9.67 13.17
CA THR A 60 22.65 -10.83 13.78
C THR A 60 21.94 -12.14 13.36
N GLU A 61 20.61 -12.17 13.41
CA GLU A 61 19.84 -13.32 12.91
C GLU A 61 20.09 -13.58 11.43
N LEU A 62 20.14 -12.52 10.62
CA LEU A 62 20.46 -12.61 9.21
C LEU A 62 21.85 -13.21 8.96
N GLU A 63 22.86 -12.82 9.75
CA GLU A 63 24.21 -13.41 9.70
C GLU A 63 24.18 -14.91 10.02
N GLU A 64 23.47 -15.32 11.06
CA GLU A 64 23.32 -16.73 11.48
C GLU A 64 22.60 -17.56 10.40
N ILE A 65 21.53 -17.02 9.80
CA ILE A 65 20.82 -17.70 8.71
C ILE A 65 21.73 -17.86 7.49
N SER A 66 22.53 -16.84 7.16
CA SER A 66 23.44 -16.89 6.00
C SER A 66 24.54 -17.95 6.13
N GLU A 67 24.87 -18.35 7.35
CA GLU A 67 25.80 -19.46 7.60
C GLU A 67 25.21 -20.82 7.23
N THR A 68 23.93 -21.01 7.45
CA THR A 68 23.26 -22.31 7.35
C THR A 68 22.47 -22.49 6.06
N ALA A 69 21.84 -21.45 5.57
CA ALA A 69 20.92 -21.50 4.44
C ALA A 69 21.11 -20.31 3.49
N VAL A 70 21.60 -20.59 2.28
CA VAL A 70 21.69 -19.62 1.17
C VAL A 70 21.14 -20.24 -0.12
N PRO A 71 20.63 -19.43 -1.06
CA PRO A 71 20.18 -19.93 -2.36
C PRO A 71 21.30 -20.63 -3.14
N ALA A 72 20.92 -21.49 -4.07
CA ALA A 72 21.89 -22.14 -4.95
C ALA A 72 22.70 -21.10 -5.74
N GLY A 73 24.01 -21.30 -5.83
CA GLY A 73 24.92 -20.40 -6.54
C GLY A 73 25.57 -19.33 -5.67
N PHE A 74 25.20 -19.27 -4.38
CA PHE A 74 25.86 -18.38 -3.40
C PHE A 74 26.76 -19.19 -2.45
N GLU A 75 27.83 -18.55 -2.00
CA GLU A 75 28.75 -19.15 -1.03
C GLU A 75 28.09 -19.22 0.34
N ARG A 76 28.18 -20.38 0.98
CA ARG A 76 27.76 -20.56 2.37
C ARG A 76 28.84 -20.03 3.30
N GLY A 77 28.44 -19.26 4.29
CA GLY A 77 29.33 -18.73 5.30
C GLY A 77 28.68 -17.56 6.04
N ARG A 78 29.09 -17.37 7.27
CA ARG A 78 28.63 -16.23 8.06
C ARG A 78 29.14 -14.94 7.40
N ARG A 79 28.24 -13.99 7.19
CA ARG A 79 28.57 -12.63 6.80
C ARG A 79 28.83 -11.83 8.06
N ASN A 80 29.98 -11.19 8.16
CA ASN A 80 30.27 -10.28 9.27
C ASN A 80 29.84 -8.87 8.86
N LEU A 81 28.57 -8.57 9.04
CA LEU A 81 27.96 -7.30 8.65
C LEU A 81 27.95 -6.29 9.79
N LEU A 82 28.17 -6.76 11.01
CA LEU A 82 28.28 -5.95 12.22
C LEU A 82 29.71 -5.89 12.73
N ARG A 83 30.20 -4.66 13.01
CA ARG A 83 31.50 -4.41 13.66
C ARG A 83 31.33 -3.35 14.74
N ASN A 84 31.78 -3.64 15.97
CA ASN A 84 31.62 -2.75 17.12
C ASN A 84 30.18 -2.30 17.38
N GLY A 85 29.18 -3.15 17.05
CA GLY A 85 27.75 -2.85 17.23
C GLY A 85 27.14 -1.93 16.18
N THR A 86 27.85 -1.69 15.08
CA THR A 86 27.37 -0.89 13.94
C THR A 86 27.43 -1.70 12.65
N VAL A 87 26.63 -1.32 11.66
CA VAL A 87 26.68 -1.95 10.33
C VAL A 87 27.99 -1.58 9.65
N TRP A 88 28.79 -2.61 9.35
CA TRP A 88 30.07 -2.40 8.70
C TRP A 88 29.89 -2.21 7.19
N ARG A 89 30.23 -1.00 6.74
CA ARG A 89 30.11 -0.57 5.33
C ARG A 89 31.49 -0.34 4.73
N ARG A 90 31.62 -0.67 3.46
CA ARG A 90 32.75 -0.23 2.65
C ARG A 90 32.49 1.21 2.19
N LEU A 91 33.30 2.16 2.62
CA LEU A 91 33.11 3.57 2.31
C LEU A 91 33.26 3.89 0.82
N LYS A 92 32.43 4.83 0.31
CA LYS A 92 32.37 5.26 -1.10
C LYS A 92 33.73 5.79 -1.63
N ASP A 93 34.59 6.37 -0.80
CA ASP A 93 35.74 7.16 -1.20
C ASP A 93 37.12 6.49 -1.04
N GLY A 94 37.16 5.17 -0.91
CA GLY A 94 38.46 4.46 -0.82
C GLY A 94 39.33 4.87 0.37
N ALA A 95 38.78 5.63 1.33
CA ALA A 95 39.42 5.90 2.60
C ALA A 95 39.31 4.65 3.45
N GLU A 96 40.31 3.82 3.33
CA GLU A 96 40.39 2.50 3.92
C GLU A 96 40.54 2.57 5.42
N ASP A 97 39.68 1.84 6.11
CA ASP A 97 40.22 0.87 7.02
C ASP A 97 40.06 -0.54 6.40
N ALA A 98 40.74 -0.76 5.27
CA ALA A 98 40.83 -2.08 4.62
C ALA A 98 41.72 -3.06 5.41
N SER A 99 42.27 -2.64 6.54
CA SER A 99 43.16 -3.42 7.40
C SER A 99 42.44 -4.47 8.26
N GLY A 100 41.41 -5.12 7.74
CA GLY A 100 40.67 -6.15 8.49
C GLY A 100 39.65 -6.92 7.67
N ILE A 101 39.63 -6.75 6.35
CA ILE A 101 38.80 -7.58 5.45
C ILE A 101 39.55 -8.88 5.21
N GLU A 102 39.37 -9.85 6.08
CA GLU A 102 39.97 -11.19 5.95
C GLU A 102 39.16 -12.08 4.97
N ASN A 103 37.92 -11.68 4.63
CA ASN A 103 37.02 -12.49 3.84
C ASN A 103 36.17 -11.63 2.90
N ASP A 104 35.95 -12.08 1.65
CA ASP A 104 35.10 -11.39 0.66
C ASP A 104 33.61 -11.37 1.08
N LEU A 105 33.24 -12.13 2.12
CA LEU A 105 31.90 -12.17 2.72
C LEU A 105 31.64 -11.08 3.78
N ASP A 106 32.65 -10.30 4.18
CA ASP A 106 32.53 -9.29 5.22
C ASP A 106 32.08 -7.95 4.65
N SER A 107 31.36 -7.19 5.44
CA SER A 107 30.85 -5.83 5.16
C SER A 107 29.78 -5.74 4.06
N ALA A 108 28.97 -4.68 4.11
CA ALA A 108 28.02 -4.30 3.07
C ALA A 108 28.61 -3.21 2.16
N ASP A 109 28.31 -3.24 0.86
CA ASP A 109 28.62 -2.14 -0.06
C ASP A 109 27.59 -1.01 0.08
N LEU A 110 26.34 -1.35 0.41
CA LEU A 110 25.23 -0.42 0.59
C LEU A 110 24.38 -0.86 1.79
N TYR A 111 24.09 0.07 2.69
CA TYR A 111 23.14 -0.14 3.79
C TYR A 111 22.02 0.88 3.71
N LEU A 112 20.79 0.40 3.58
CA LEU A 112 19.58 1.20 3.45
C LEU A 112 18.61 0.89 4.60
N SER A 113 17.77 1.85 4.96
CA SER A 113 16.75 1.61 5.98
C SER A 113 15.45 2.31 5.66
N THR A 114 14.34 1.65 6.02
CA THR A 114 13.01 2.24 6.06
C THR A 114 12.48 2.20 7.48
N SER A 115 11.51 3.06 7.78
CA SER A 115 10.89 3.04 9.10
C SER A 115 9.43 3.47 9.09
N SER A 116 8.65 2.75 9.90
CA SER A 116 7.32 3.13 10.40
C SER A 116 7.26 3.11 11.93
N ALA A 117 8.39 2.90 12.59
CA ALA A 117 8.48 2.91 14.06
C ALA A 117 8.22 4.34 14.58
N GLY A 118 7.57 4.46 15.72
CA GLY A 118 7.10 5.75 16.26
C GLY A 118 5.65 6.09 15.91
N GLY A 119 4.91 5.14 15.31
CA GLY A 119 3.46 5.27 15.05
C GLY A 119 3.10 6.05 13.77
N GLY A 120 4.05 6.21 12.85
CA GLY A 120 3.85 6.94 11.59
C GLY A 120 3.67 8.46 11.77
N LEU A 121 3.72 9.20 10.67
CA LEU A 121 3.46 10.63 10.63
C LEU A 121 1.96 10.91 10.77
N GLN A 122 1.54 11.48 11.88
CA GLN A 122 0.15 11.85 12.12
C GLN A 122 -0.10 13.30 11.72
N MET A 123 -0.91 13.50 10.69
CA MET A 123 -1.20 14.82 10.15
C MET A 123 -2.66 15.20 10.28
N MET A 124 -2.90 16.51 10.38
CA MET A 124 -4.20 17.11 10.10
C MET A 124 -4.10 18.01 8.86
N VAL A 125 -5.18 18.05 8.13
CA VAL A 125 -5.34 18.96 7.00
C VAL A 125 -6.30 20.08 7.38
N ALA A 126 -5.97 21.31 6.98
CA ALA A 126 -6.82 22.48 7.13
C ALA A 126 -7.01 23.16 5.77
N GLY A 127 -8.23 23.10 5.24
CA GLY A 127 -8.58 23.63 3.93
C GLY A 127 -9.69 24.67 3.97
N VAL A 128 -9.97 25.30 2.84
CA VAL A 128 -11.10 26.24 2.72
C VAL A 128 -12.36 25.48 2.30
N VAL A 129 -12.30 24.69 1.23
CA VAL A 129 -13.43 23.92 0.71
C VAL A 129 -13.09 22.44 0.81
N LYS A 130 -13.95 21.66 1.48
CA LYS A 130 -13.71 20.26 1.79
C LYS A 130 -13.47 19.44 0.52
N GLU A 131 -14.35 19.57 -0.46
CA GLU A 131 -14.35 18.80 -1.71
C GLU A 131 -13.35 19.33 -2.76
N MET A 132 -12.48 20.29 -2.40
CA MET A 132 -11.50 20.90 -3.29
C MET A 132 -10.12 21.04 -2.64
N SER A 133 -9.86 22.16 -1.97
CA SER A 133 -8.55 22.46 -1.41
C SER A 133 -8.17 21.52 -0.25
N ALA A 134 -9.13 21.13 0.58
CA ALA A 134 -8.88 20.16 1.63
C ALA A 134 -8.62 18.77 1.05
N GLU A 135 -9.39 18.31 0.08
CA GLU A 135 -9.18 17.03 -0.60
C GLU A 135 -7.84 16.97 -1.36
N SER A 136 -7.39 18.07 -1.99
CA SER A 136 -6.05 18.17 -2.59
C SER A 136 -4.94 18.04 -1.53
N ALA A 137 -5.14 18.66 -0.37
CA ALA A 137 -4.21 18.54 0.75
C ALA A 137 -4.23 17.14 1.38
N GLU A 138 -5.37 16.47 1.45
CA GLU A 138 -5.47 15.06 1.84
C GLU A 138 -4.64 14.16 0.89
N ARG A 139 -4.80 14.33 -0.42
CA ARG A 139 -4.00 13.61 -1.41
C ARG A 139 -2.49 13.87 -1.27
N ALA A 140 -2.10 15.10 -0.95
CA ALA A 140 -0.69 15.41 -0.71
C ALA A 140 -0.17 14.72 0.55
N ALA A 141 -0.88 14.84 1.68
CA ALA A 141 -0.50 14.23 2.95
C ALA A 141 -0.44 12.70 2.85
N LEU A 142 -1.48 12.07 2.32
CA LEU A 142 -1.53 10.62 2.11
C LEU A 142 -0.45 10.14 1.14
N GLY A 143 -0.24 10.87 0.05
CA GLY A 143 0.81 10.57 -0.92
C GLY A 143 2.23 10.72 -0.37
N ALA A 144 2.43 11.56 0.64
CA ALA A 144 3.70 11.69 1.37
C ALA A 144 3.88 10.62 2.47
N GLY A 145 2.93 9.73 2.66
CA GLY A 145 3.07 8.67 3.65
C GLY A 145 2.45 8.96 5.02
N ALA A 146 1.74 10.09 5.16
CA ALA A 146 1.12 10.46 6.41
C ALA A 146 -0.15 9.66 6.72
N ILE A 147 -0.43 9.53 8.01
CA ILE A 147 -1.71 9.09 8.55
C ILE A 147 -2.57 10.34 8.74
N LEU A 148 -3.66 10.45 8.00
CA LEU A 148 -4.58 11.57 8.13
C LEU A 148 -5.49 11.35 9.34
N MET A 149 -5.35 12.19 10.37
CA MET A 149 -6.15 12.09 11.59
C MET A 149 -7.52 12.74 11.44
N ASP A 150 -7.58 13.88 10.79
CA ASP A 150 -8.83 14.62 10.52
C ASP A 150 -8.57 15.72 9.48
N THR A 151 -9.66 16.15 8.83
CA THR A 151 -9.68 17.25 7.88
C THR A 151 -10.62 18.35 8.36
N LEU A 152 -10.09 19.57 8.48
CA LEU A 152 -10.85 20.75 8.78
C LEU A 152 -11.10 21.57 7.51
N ALA A 153 -12.31 22.03 7.31
CA ALA A 153 -12.65 22.94 6.24
C ALA A 153 -13.68 23.98 6.70
N VAL A 154 -13.75 25.12 6.02
CA VAL A 154 -14.73 26.16 6.39
C VAL A 154 -16.16 25.64 6.23
N ASN A 155 -16.39 24.75 5.24
CA ASN A 155 -17.68 24.14 4.95
C ASN A 155 -17.87 22.71 5.52
N ASP A 156 -17.09 22.30 6.55
CA ASP A 156 -17.19 20.96 7.16
C ASP A 156 -18.35 20.80 8.16
N GLY A 157 -19.19 21.83 8.32
CA GLY A 157 -20.34 21.86 9.24
C GLY A 157 -19.99 22.09 10.71
N ARG A 158 -18.71 22.14 11.06
CA ARG A 158 -18.25 22.41 12.44
C ARG A 158 -18.24 23.91 12.74
N LYS A 159 -18.46 24.24 14.01
CA LYS A 159 -18.25 25.61 14.55
C LYS A 159 -16.76 25.79 14.92
N ASP A 160 -16.29 27.03 14.95
CA ASP A 160 -14.87 27.33 15.24
C ASP A 160 -14.35 26.74 16.54
N HIS A 161 -15.15 26.82 17.63
CA HIS A 161 -14.74 26.20 18.89
C HIS A 161 -14.57 24.67 18.79
N GLN A 162 -15.36 23.98 17.96
CA GLN A 162 -15.23 22.54 17.72
C GLN A 162 -13.97 22.23 16.92
N ARG A 163 -13.60 23.08 15.95
CA ARG A 163 -12.33 22.96 15.20
C ARG A 163 -11.13 23.16 16.12
N VAL A 164 -11.18 24.19 16.97
CA VAL A 164 -10.13 24.47 17.98
C VAL A 164 -9.98 23.29 18.94
N GLU A 165 -11.09 22.77 19.47
CA GLU A 165 -11.07 21.61 20.37
C GLU A 165 -10.49 20.37 19.68
N ARG A 166 -10.87 20.11 18.43
CA ARG A 166 -10.40 18.98 17.65
C ARG A 166 -8.89 19.02 17.43
N LEU A 167 -8.33 20.18 17.08
CA LEU A 167 -6.88 20.40 16.94
C LEU A 167 -6.13 20.12 18.25
N ARG A 168 -6.68 20.56 19.39
CA ARG A 168 -6.06 20.32 20.71
C ARG A 168 -6.10 18.86 21.13
N GLN A 169 -7.19 18.16 20.83
CA GLN A 169 -7.37 16.76 21.22
C GLN A 169 -6.47 15.81 20.41
N LEU A 170 -6.36 16.04 19.11
CA LEU A 170 -5.64 15.13 18.21
C LEU A 170 -4.13 15.29 18.29
N ARG A 171 -3.61 16.49 18.61
CA ARG A 171 -2.17 16.76 18.72
C ARG A 171 -1.38 16.22 17.53
N PRO A 172 -1.62 16.72 16.31
CA PRO A 172 -0.93 16.23 15.12
C PRO A 172 0.57 16.53 15.20
N ASP A 173 1.36 15.77 14.45
CA ASP A 173 2.79 16.06 14.29
C ASP A 173 3.01 17.23 13.34
N ILE A 174 2.20 17.32 12.28
CA ILE A 174 2.25 18.38 11.25
C ILE A 174 0.83 18.77 10.85
N ILE A 175 0.60 20.05 10.55
CA ILE A 175 -0.63 20.51 9.89
C ILE A 175 -0.29 20.98 8.47
N LEU A 176 -1.02 20.48 7.47
CA LEU A 176 -0.98 20.99 6.11
C LEU A 176 -2.16 21.93 5.88
N MET A 177 -1.86 23.20 5.59
CA MET A 177 -2.87 24.21 5.31
C MET A 177 -2.91 24.52 3.81
N SER A 178 -4.10 24.44 3.21
CA SER A 178 -4.32 24.75 1.80
C SER A 178 -5.62 25.50 1.58
N GLY A 179 -5.65 26.41 0.63
CA GLY A 179 -6.90 27.05 0.26
C GLY A 179 -6.75 28.31 -0.57
N GLY A 180 -7.76 28.50 -1.42
CA GLY A 180 -7.77 29.52 -2.44
C GLY A 180 -6.86 29.19 -3.63
N THR A 181 -7.36 29.48 -4.83
CA THR A 181 -6.51 29.54 -6.02
C THR A 181 -5.66 30.82 -5.99
N ASP A 182 -4.55 30.83 -6.73
CA ASP A 182 -3.71 32.03 -6.83
C ASP A 182 -4.53 33.18 -7.47
N GLY A 183 -4.43 34.37 -6.89
CA GLY A 183 -5.27 35.51 -7.24
C GLY A 183 -6.71 35.47 -6.72
N GLY A 184 -7.10 34.41 -5.99
CA GLY A 184 -8.45 34.22 -5.43
C GLY A 184 -8.67 34.85 -4.06
N ASN A 185 -9.79 34.46 -3.41
CA ASN A 185 -10.16 34.97 -2.10
C ASN A 185 -9.16 34.52 -1.02
N ARG A 186 -8.74 35.45 -0.16
CA ARG A 186 -7.78 35.23 0.92
C ARG A 186 -8.42 35.12 2.31
N ALA A 187 -9.65 35.65 2.49
CA ALA A 187 -10.24 35.83 3.82
C ALA A 187 -10.41 34.50 4.55
N GLN A 188 -10.93 33.48 3.88
CA GLN A 188 -11.25 32.19 4.49
C GLN A 188 -10.02 31.39 4.93
N ILE A 189 -8.91 31.45 4.20
CA ILE A 189 -7.68 30.77 4.63
C ILE A 189 -6.99 31.52 5.79
N ILE A 190 -7.14 32.84 5.85
CA ILE A 190 -6.66 33.65 6.98
C ILE A 190 -7.48 33.31 8.24
N GLU A 191 -8.81 33.18 8.13
CA GLU A 191 -9.68 32.73 9.22
C GLU A 191 -9.29 31.33 9.73
N MET A 192 -8.99 30.38 8.81
CA MET A 192 -8.51 29.06 9.20
C MET A 192 -7.15 29.16 9.93
N ALA A 193 -6.24 30.02 9.51
CA ALA A 193 -4.98 30.27 10.21
C ALA A 193 -5.22 30.83 11.63
N GLU A 194 -6.23 31.68 11.84
CA GLU A 194 -6.62 32.14 13.17
C GLU A 194 -7.13 31.01 14.07
N ILE A 195 -7.89 30.05 13.50
CA ILE A 195 -8.35 28.87 14.24
C ILE A 195 -7.16 28.03 14.69
N VAL A 196 -6.19 27.75 13.81
CA VAL A 196 -4.96 27.02 14.14
C VAL A 196 -4.18 27.76 15.23
N ARG A 197 -3.99 29.07 15.12
CA ARG A 197 -3.30 29.88 16.12
C ARG A 197 -4.02 29.85 17.48
N ARG A 198 -5.36 29.98 17.51
CA ARG A 198 -6.17 29.93 18.75
C ARG A 198 -6.14 28.56 19.41
N ALA A 199 -6.01 27.49 18.60
CA ALA A 199 -5.88 26.14 19.12
C ALA A 199 -4.54 25.95 19.83
N ASP A 200 -3.47 26.60 19.38
CA ASP A 200 -2.09 26.43 19.88
C ASP A 200 -1.76 24.96 20.15
N PRO A 201 -1.98 24.07 19.14
CA PRO A 201 -1.79 22.65 19.34
C PRO A 201 -0.31 22.35 19.58
N LYS A 202 -0.05 21.36 20.44
CA LYS A 202 1.31 20.90 20.73
C LYS A 202 1.55 19.58 20.02
N PRO A 203 2.73 19.35 19.43
CA PRO A 203 3.06 18.07 18.81
C PRO A 203 3.02 16.94 19.83
N ARG A 204 2.94 15.68 19.34
CA ARG A 204 2.96 14.51 20.21
C ARG A 204 4.27 14.36 20.98
N PHE A 205 5.38 14.68 20.34
CA PHE A 205 6.72 14.50 20.86
C PHE A 205 7.43 15.84 21.08
N GLY A 206 8.14 15.95 22.20
CA GLY A 206 9.03 17.05 22.52
C GLY A 206 8.34 18.37 22.88
N ASP A 207 9.17 19.36 23.19
CA ASP A 207 8.77 20.76 23.49
C ASP A 207 8.90 21.68 22.25
N MET A 208 8.96 21.09 21.05
CA MET A 208 9.13 21.83 19.81
C MET A 208 7.86 22.55 19.40
N LYS A 209 8.01 23.55 18.54
CA LYS A 209 6.87 24.21 17.91
C LYS A 209 6.21 23.23 16.95
N LEU A 210 4.87 23.33 16.83
CA LEU A 210 4.16 22.55 15.84
C LEU A 210 4.52 23.03 14.43
N PRO A 211 4.99 22.14 13.55
CA PRO A 211 5.18 22.46 12.15
C PRO A 211 3.85 22.65 11.42
N VAL A 212 3.77 23.73 10.64
CA VAL A 212 2.65 24.01 9.74
C VAL A 212 3.21 24.27 8.35
N ILE A 213 2.76 23.50 7.39
CA ILE A 213 3.08 23.68 5.97
C ILE A 213 1.93 24.47 5.34
N TYR A 214 2.21 25.62 4.78
CA TYR A 214 1.26 26.40 4.01
C TYR A 214 1.46 26.21 2.52
N ALA A 215 0.48 25.60 1.87
CA ALA A 215 0.46 25.28 0.45
C ALA A 215 -0.82 25.80 -0.23
N GLY A 216 -1.17 27.05 0.04
CA GLY A 216 -2.36 27.72 -0.47
C GLY A 216 -2.06 28.97 -1.30
N ASN A 217 -3.10 29.77 -1.52
CA ASN A 217 -3.05 31.01 -2.30
C ASN A 217 -1.81 31.85 -2.01
N ARG A 218 -1.04 32.15 -3.04
CA ARG A 218 0.23 32.88 -2.97
C ARG A 218 0.07 34.26 -2.36
N GLU A 219 -1.04 34.95 -2.66
CA GLU A 219 -1.32 36.31 -2.16
C GLU A 219 -1.74 36.34 -0.67
N ALA A 220 -1.98 35.17 -0.04
CA ALA A 220 -2.29 35.07 1.37
C ALA A 220 -1.07 34.73 2.24
N ARG A 221 0.09 34.37 1.67
CA ARG A 221 1.31 33.90 2.37
C ARG A 221 1.73 34.82 3.51
N GLU A 222 1.85 36.11 3.24
CA GLU A 222 2.26 37.11 4.23
C GLU A 222 1.26 37.26 5.38
N ALA A 223 -0.04 37.30 5.06
CA ALA A 223 -1.09 37.40 6.06
C ALA A 223 -1.19 36.17 6.95
N VAL A 224 -1.11 34.97 6.38
CA VAL A 224 -1.09 33.70 7.11
C VAL A 224 0.14 33.63 8.03
N GLY A 225 1.33 33.99 7.55
CA GLY A 225 2.53 34.05 8.36
C GLY A 225 2.43 35.03 9.51
N SER A 226 1.83 36.19 9.27
CA SER A 226 1.58 37.21 10.33
C SER A 226 0.60 36.70 11.39
N VAL A 227 -0.45 35.98 10.99
CA VAL A 227 -1.46 35.41 11.90
C VAL A 227 -0.89 34.29 12.75
N LEU A 228 -0.19 33.33 12.14
CA LEU A 228 0.38 32.17 12.85
C LEU A 228 1.50 32.58 13.81
N GLY A 229 2.27 33.61 13.44
CA GLY A 229 3.25 34.24 14.33
C GLY A 229 4.42 33.31 14.69
N LYS A 230 5.12 33.64 15.81
CA LYS A 230 6.35 32.94 16.23
C LYS A 230 6.12 31.67 17.05
N SER A 231 4.87 31.35 17.40
CA SER A 231 4.53 30.17 18.22
C SER A 231 4.47 28.87 17.39
N ILE A 232 4.42 29.02 16.08
CA ILE A 232 4.32 27.91 15.09
C ILE A 232 5.56 27.95 14.21
N GLU A 233 6.01 26.79 13.77
CA GLU A 233 7.05 26.66 12.76
C GLU A 233 6.39 26.58 11.37
N LEU A 234 6.42 27.69 10.64
CA LEU A 234 5.74 27.83 9.36
C LEU A 234 6.70 27.61 8.20
N GLN A 235 6.39 26.62 7.35
CA GLN A 235 6.99 26.43 6.04
C GLN A 235 6.00 26.81 4.94
N ILE A 236 6.47 27.48 3.91
CA ILE A 236 5.65 27.95 2.80
C ILE A 236 6.15 27.30 1.52
N VAL A 237 5.27 26.54 0.88
CA VAL A 237 5.53 25.90 -0.41
C VAL A 237 4.56 26.40 -1.47
N ASP A 238 4.71 25.92 -2.70
CA ASP A 238 3.82 26.28 -3.78
C ASP A 238 2.40 25.77 -3.55
N ASN A 239 1.43 26.53 -4.09
CA ASN A 239 0.02 26.22 -3.91
C ASN A 239 -0.32 24.84 -4.47
N LEU A 240 -0.92 23.99 -3.65
CA LEU A 240 -1.42 22.66 -4.05
C LEU A 240 -2.43 22.73 -5.18
N ARG A 241 -3.20 23.81 -5.25
CA ARG A 241 -4.24 24.01 -6.26
C ARG A 241 -4.18 25.45 -6.79
N PRO A 242 -3.18 25.76 -7.62
CA PRO A 242 -2.97 27.13 -8.13
C PRO A 242 -4.13 27.60 -8.98
N THR A 243 -4.82 26.70 -9.68
CA THR A 243 -6.07 26.94 -10.42
C THR A 243 -7.13 25.89 -10.07
N LEU A 244 -8.37 26.05 -10.52
CA LEU A 244 -9.46 25.10 -10.21
C LEU A 244 -9.24 23.71 -10.84
N ASP A 245 -8.52 23.66 -11.94
CA ASP A 245 -8.30 22.50 -12.81
C ASP A 245 -6.88 21.93 -12.73
N GLN A 246 -6.01 22.49 -11.88
CA GLN A 246 -4.62 22.00 -11.73
C GLN A 246 -4.29 21.74 -10.27
N GLU A 247 -3.64 20.61 -10.03
CA GLU A 247 -2.97 20.28 -8.78
C GLU A 247 -1.45 20.28 -8.94
N ASN A 248 -0.76 20.75 -7.89
CA ASN A 248 0.68 20.71 -7.76
C ASN A 248 1.05 20.12 -6.40
N LEU A 249 0.98 18.79 -6.29
CA LEU A 249 1.16 18.08 -5.00
C LEU A 249 2.63 17.86 -4.64
N GLY A 250 3.55 17.90 -5.60
CA GLY A 250 4.97 17.60 -5.44
C GLY A 250 5.64 18.39 -4.31
N PRO A 251 5.67 19.74 -4.37
CA PRO A 251 6.36 20.55 -3.38
C PRO A 251 5.87 20.33 -1.94
N ALA A 252 4.58 20.11 -1.75
CA ALA A 252 4.04 19.82 -0.42
C ALA A 252 4.41 18.41 0.06
N ARG A 253 4.48 17.42 -0.82
CA ARG A 253 4.92 16.06 -0.47
C ARG A 253 6.39 16.03 -0.06
N GLU A 254 7.24 16.74 -0.77
CA GLU A 254 8.67 16.88 -0.45
C GLU A 254 8.86 17.54 0.92
N GLU A 255 8.18 18.65 1.17
CA GLU A 255 8.26 19.35 2.46
C GLU A 255 7.72 18.52 3.62
N ILE A 256 6.61 17.78 3.43
CA ILE A 256 6.06 16.86 4.43
C ILE A 256 7.10 15.78 4.76
N HIS A 257 7.78 15.24 3.76
CA HIS A 257 8.80 14.22 3.95
C HIS A 257 9.99 14.77 4.75
N GLU A 258 10.49 15.94 4.41
CA GLU A 258 11.60 16.59 5.12
C GLU A 258 11.25 16.90 6.57
N MET A 259 10.07 17.47 6.81
CA MET A 259 9.56 17.74 8.16
C MET A 259 9.35 16.46 8.98
N PHE A 260 8.93 15.37 8.34
CA PHE A 260 8.80 14.07 9.01
C PHE A 260 10.16 13.56 9.50
N LEU A 261 11.19 13.66 8.67
CA LEU A 261 12.54 13.28 9.08
C LEU A 261 13.04 14.10 10.26
N GLN A 262 12.85 15.42 10.23
CA GLN A 262 13.37 16.35 11.24
C GLN A 262 12.58 16.30 12.57
N HIS A 263 11.27 16.26 12.50
CA HIS A 263 10.39 16.46 13.66
C HIS A 263 9.83 15.18 14.27
N VAL A 264 9.81 14.08 13.54
CA VAL A 264 9.25 12.81 14.02
C VAL A 264 10.35 11.76 14.13
N MET A 265 11.02 11.47 13.04
CA MET A 265 12.00 10.38 13.02
C MET A 265 13.24 10.68 13.86
N GLN A 266 13.83 11.86 13.74
CA GLN A 266 15.02 12.22 14.52
C GLN A 266 14.75 12.33 16.03
N GLN A 267 13.48 12.49 16.43
CA GLN A 267 13.08 12.53 17.84
C GLN A 267 12.88 11.13 18.45
N ALA A 268 12.74 10.10 17.63
CA ALA A 268 12.60 8.75 18.15
C ALA A 268 13.94 8.20 18.66
N PRO A 269 13.94 7.47 19.79
CA PRO A 269 15.16 7.03 20.44
C PRO A 269 16.05 6.15 19.53
N GLY A 270 17.32 6.53 19.37
CA GLY A 270 18.32 5.82 18.58
C GLY A 270 18.33 6.13 17.08
N TYR A 271 17.40 6.95 16.57
CA TYR A 271 17.36 7.26 15.13
C TYR A 271 18.56 8.09 14.64
N SER A 272 19.08 9.00 15.45
CA SER A 272 20.29 9.74 15.07
C SER A 272 21.47 8.81 14.78
N LYS A 273 21.62 7.72 15.60
CA LYS A 273 22.62 6.70 15.34
C LYS A 273 22.32 5.90 14.07
N LEU A 274 21.06 5.56 13.84
CA LEU A 274 20.65 4.82 12.63
C LEU A 274 20.96 5.61 11.35
N LEU A 275 20.70 6.92 11.35
CA LEU A 275 21.02 7.81 10.24
C LEU A 275 22.53 7.85 9.95
N ASP A 276 23.37 7.82 10.99
CA ASP A 276 24.83 7.75 10.81
C ASP A 276 25.29 6.40 10.19
N TRP A 277 24.51 5.33 10.39
CA TRP A 277 24.85 4.00 9.86
C TRP A 277 24.45 3.82 8.42
N THR A 278 23.34 4.42 8.00
CA THR A 278 22.80 4.23 6.64
C THR A 278 23.67 4.92 5.58
N SER A 279 23.64 4.38 4.38
CA SER A 279 24.35 4.97 3.24
C SER A 279 23.61 6.17 2.67
N GLU A 280 22.32 6.21 2.88
CA GLU A 280 21.39 7.22 2.38
C GLU A 280 20.35 7.54 3.47
N GLU A 281 19.50 8.51 3.28
CA GLU A 281 18.46 8.88 4.24
C GLU A 281 17.47 7.74 4.50
N VAL A 282 17.01 7.64 5.75
CA VAL A 282 16.00 6.65 6.12
C VAL A 282 14.65 7.07 5.54
N MET A 283 14.03 6.20 4.76
CA MET A 283 12.75 6.48 4.11
C MET A 283 11.57 5.98 4.97
N ALA A 284 10.45 6.71 4.95
CA ALA A 284 9.22 6.19 5.54
C ALA A 284 8.77 4.90 4.81
N THR A 285 8.49 3.83 5.57
CA THR A 285 8.09 2.51 5.03
C THR A 285 7.02 2.60 3.94
N PRO A 286 5.91 3.35 4.14
CA PRO A 286 4.88 3.43 3.11
C PRO A 286 5.31 4.20 1.86
N ASN A 287 6.22 5.16 1.99
CA ASN A 287 6.78 5.87 0.83
C ASN A 287 7.63 4.92 -0.02
N ALA A 288 8.44 4.09 0.62
CA ALA A 288 9.24 3.09 -0.07
C ALA A 288 8.37 2.11 -0.86
N VAL A 289 7.30 1.57 -0.24
CA VAL A 289 6.34 0.69 -0.94
C VAL A 289 5.73 1.40 -2.15
N GLY A 290 5.23 2.62 -1.95
CA GLY A 290 4.60 3.38 -3.03
C GLY A 290 5.56 3.70 -4.17
N LYS A 291 6.83 4.00 -3.87
CA LYS A 291 7.87 4.23 -4.86
C LYS A 291 8.15 3.00 -5.71
N LEU A 292 8.36 1.84 -5.07
CA LEU A 292 8.55 0.58 -5.78
C LEU A 292 7.39 0.28 -6.73
N LEU A 293 6.15 0.40 -6.25
CA LEU A 293 4.96 0.12 -7.05
C LEU A 293 4.83 1.08 -8.24
N LYS A 294 5.12 2.37 -8.01
CA LYS A 294 5.10 3.39 -9.07
C LYS A 294 6.15 3.09 -10.14
N GLU A 295 7.40 2.91 -9.75
CA GLU A 295 8.50 2.64 -10.68
C GLU A 295 8.29 1.33 -11.44
N TYR A 296 7.81 0.29 -10.75
CA TYR A 296 7.48 -0.99 -11.37
C TYR A 296 6.37 -0.84 -12.41
N ALA A 297 5.26 -0.17 -12.06
CA ALA A 297 4.14 0.07 -12.97
C ALA A 297 4.53 0.91 -14.19
N GLU A 298 5.40 1.91 -14.01
CA GLU A 298 5.90 2.77 -15.08
C GLU A 298 6.81 2.02 -16.04
N ASN A 299 7.75 1.23 -15.51
CA ASN A 299 8.71 0.48 -16.32
C ASN A 299 8.06 -0.68 -17.07
N GLU A 300 7.21 -1.46 -16.37
CA GLU A 300 6.47 -2.58 -16.99
C GLU A 300 5.26 -2.10 -17.80
N LYS A 301 4.92 -0.81 -17.73
CA LYS A 301 3.78 -0.18 -18.42
C LYS A 301 2.43 -0.82 -18.09
N ILE A 302 2.23 -1.24 -16.86
CA ILE A 302 1.00 -1.87 -16.34
C ILE A 302 0.26 -0.97 -15.36
N ASN A 303 -1.04 -1.22 -15.18
CA ASN A 303 -1.84 -0.62 -14.13
C ASN A 303 -1.82 -1.54 -12.91
N VAL A 304 -1.49 -0.99 -11.75
CA VAL A 304 -1.26 -1.75 -10.51
C VAL A 304 -2.16 -1.25 -9.39
N LEU A 305 -2.74 -2.17 -8.65
CA LEU A 305 -3.36 -1.94 -7.35
C LEU A 305 -2.55 -2.69 -6.29
N GLY A 306 -1.89 -1.95 -5.40
CA GLY A 306 -1.17 -2.49 -4.25
C GLY A 306 -1.97 -2.32 -2.98
N VAL A 307 -1.83 -3.25 -2.04
CA VAL A 307 -2.40 -3.12 -0.69
C VAL A 307 -1.44 -3.68 0.33
N ASP A 308 -1.31 -3.00 1.46
CA ASP A 308 -0.67 -3.51 2.67
C ASP A 308 -1.65 -3.43 3.84
N ILE A 309 -2.11 -4.60 4.30
CA ILE A 309 -3.05 -4.72 5.42
C ILE A 309 -2.30 -5.09 6.69
N GLY A 310 -2.07 -4.09 7.52
CA GLY A 310 -1.38 -4.22 8.79
C GLY A 310 -2.29 -4.56 9.97
N GLY A 311 -1.71 -4.50 11.17
CA GLY A 311 -2.46 -4.71 12.42
C GLY A 311 -3.36 -3.55 12.80
N ALA A 312 -2.98 -2.32 12.46
CA ALA A 312 -3.70 -1.10 12.80
C ALA A 312 -4.27 -0.38 11.57
N THR A 313 -3.57 -0.40 10.45
CA THR A 313 -3.88 0.36 9.23
C THR A 313 -3.97 -0.54 8.01
N THR A 314 -4.67 -0.06 6.99
CA THR A 314 -4.62 -0.62 5.64
C THR A 314 -4.24 0.49 4.67
N ASP A 315 -3.13 0.29 3.97
CA ASP A 315 -2.64 1.15 2.91
C ASP A 315 -3.06 0.63 1.55
N VAL A 316 -3.60 1.50 0.71
CA VAL A 316 -3.96 1.18 -0.68
C VAL A 316 -3.19 2.09 -1.61
N PHE A 317 -2.57 1.50 -2.60
CA PHE A 317 -1.76 2.16 -3.62
C PHE A 317 -2.36 1.88 -4.99
N SER A 318 -2.44 2.87 -5.85
CA SER A 318 -2.83 2.66 -7.25
C SER A 318 -1.93 3.42 -8.20
N VAL A 319 -1.63 2.80 -9.33
CA VAL A 319 -0.92 3.42 -10.45
C VAL A 319 -1.70 3.11 -11.71
N PHE A 320 -2.37 4.09 -12.26
CA PHE A 320 -3.21 3.93 -13.44
C PHE A 320 -2.85 4.94 -14.54
N LEU A 321 -2.98 4.51 -15.79
CA LEU A 321 -2.80 5.36 -16.95
C LEU A 321 -4.01 6.32 -17.05
N ALA A 322 -3.74 7.62 -16.96
CA ALA A 322 -4.75 8.65 -17.13
C ALA A 322 -5.00 8.98 -18.62
N GLY A 323 -6.08 9.68 -18.90
CA GLY A 323 -6.45 10.06 -20.26
C GLY A 323 -5.44 10.95 -21.00
N ASN A 324 -4.54 11.62 -20.28
CA ASN A 324 -3.43 12.40 -20.83
C ASN A 324 -2.19 11.56 -21.21
N GLY A 325 -2.21 10.25 -20.96
CA GLY A 325 -1.11 9.34 -21.25
C GLY A 325 -0.06 9.22 -20.14
N GLU A 326 -0.22 9.91 -19.03
CA GLU A 326 0.63 9.78 -17.84
C GLU A 326 0.08 8.75 -16.86
N ARG A 327 0.96 8.08 -16.11
CA ARG A 327 0.56 7.23 -14.99
C ARG A 327 0.44 8.05 -13.72
N ILE A 328 -0.73 8.01 -13.13
CA ILE A 328 -1.00 8.72 -11.87
C ILE A 328 -0.88 7.74 -10.71
N TYR A 329 0.00 8.07 -9.79
CA TYR A 329 0.15 7.37 -8.52
C TYR A 329 -0.73 8.01 -7.45
N ASN A 330 -1.54 7.19 -6.79
CA ASN A 330 -2.32 7.57 -5.62
C ASN A 330 -2.05 6.59 -4.47
N ARG A 331 -2.09 7.13 -3.25
CA ARG A 331 -2.05 6.35 -2.01
C ARG A 331 -3.10 6.86 -1.03
N THR A 332 -3.70 5.95 -0.30
CA THR A 332 -4.55 6.25 0.85
C THR A 332 -4.19 5.36 2.02
N VAL A 333 -4.37 5.89 3.21
CA VAL A 333 -4.20 5.15 4.46
C VAL A 333 -5.54 5.13 5.19
N SER A 334 -6.04 3.95 5.46
CA SER A 334 -7.19 3.75 6.34
C SER A 334 -6.67 3.43 7.73
N ALA A 335 -6.54 4.46 8.57
CA ALA A 335 -5.88 4.39 9.87
C ALA A 335 -6.57 3.48 10.91
N ASN A 336 -7.83 3.09 10.64
CA ASN A 336 -8.65 2.31 11.56
C ASN A 336 -9.09 0.95 11.00
N LEU A 337 -8.57 0.54 9.84
CA LEU A 337 -8.96 -0.69 9.18
C LEU A 337 -7.83 -1.73 9.21
N GLY A 338 -7.44 -2.15 10.41
CA GLY A 338 -6.37 -3.15 10.59
C GLY A 338 -6.90 -4.46 11.21
N MET A 339 -6.08 -5.50 11.11
CA MET A 339 -6.44 -6.89 11.43
C MET A 339 -6.16 -7.31 12.88
N SER A 340 -5.65 -6.40 13.74
CA SER A 340 -5.40 -6.70 15.14
C SER A 340 -5.81 -5.56 16.07
N TYR A 341 -5.02 -4.51 16.20
CA TYR A 341 -5.33 -3.37 17.06
C TYR A 341 -6.63 -2.65 16.66
N SER A 342 -6.91 -2.55 15.37
CA SER A 342 -8.08 -1.86 14.82
C SER A 342 -9.19 -2.81 14.36
N ILE A 343 -9.11 -4.09 14.66
CA ILE A 343 -10.07 -5.08 14.16
C ILE A 343 -11.52 -4.80 14.59
N CYS A 344 -11.72 -4.21 15.78
CA CYS A 344 -13.04 -3.80 16.23
C CYS A 344 -13.56 -2.56 15.50
N ASN A 345 -12.69 -1.71 14.94
CA ASN A 345 -13.13 -0.61 14.10
C ASN A 345 -13.64 -1.14 12.75
N VAL A 346 -13.00 -2.16 12.20
CA VAL A 346 -13.52 -2.86 11.01
C VAL A 346 -14.92 -3.43 11.31
N LEU A 347 -15.11 -4.03 12.49
CA LEU A 347 -16.45 -4.53 12.91
C LEU A 347 -17.48 -3.40 12.99
N VAL A 348 -17.11 -2.22 13.48
CA VAL A 348 -18.01 -1.07 13.60
C VAL A 348 -18.37 -0.50 12.24
N GLU A 349 -17.38 -0.32 11.37
CA GLU A 349 -17.58 0.30 10.06
C GLU A 349 -18.26 -0.64 9.05
N ALA A 350 -17.87 -1.90 9.03
CA ALA A 350 -18.48 -2.89 8.16
C ALA A 350 -19.88 -3.33 8.63
N GLY A 351 -20.05 -3.45 9.95
CA GLY A 351 -21.17 -4.16 10.54
C GLY A 351 -20.96 -5.68 10.57
N VAL A 352 -21.51 -6.34 11.59
CA VAL A 352 -21.34 -7.79 11.78
C VAL A 352 -21.97 -8.60 10.64
N GLU A 353 -23.06 -8.13 10.07
CA GLU A 353 -23.77 -8.76 8.96
C GLU A 353 -22.91 -8.83 7.69
N ASN A 354 -22.19 -7.75 7.40
CA ASN A 354 -21.28 -7.71 6.24
C ASN A 354 -20.05 -8.61 6.43
N ILE A 355 -19.58 -8.79 7.66
CA ILE A 355 -18.55 -9.78 7.95
C ILE A 355 -19.10 -11.19 7.82
N ALA A 356 -20.26 -11.46 8.46
CA ALA A 356 -20.88 -12.79 8.49
C ALA A 356 -21.31 -13.28 7.10
N ARG A 357 -21.62 -12.38 6.15
CA ARG A 357 -21.98 -12.79 4.77
C ARG A 357 -20.90 -13.61 4.07
N TRP A 358 -19.64 -13.47 4.48
CA TRP A 358 -18.49 -14.20 3.92
C TRP A 358 -18.22 -15.55 4.57
N LEU A 359 -18.98 -15.91 5.62
CA LEU A 359 -18.77 -17.17 6.33
C LEU A 359 -19.55 -18.31 5.67
N PRO A 360 -18.88 -19.43 5.33
CA PRO A 360 -19.49 -20.60 4.71
C PRO A 360 -20.18 -21.53 5.73
N PHE A 361 -20.58 -20.98 6.87
CA PHE A 361 -21.31 -21.61 7.96
C PHE A 361 -22.17 -20.58 8.73
N GLU A 362 -23.14 -21.03 9.47
CA GLU A 362 -23.92 -20.17 10.36
C GLU A 362 -23.17 -19.93 11.67
N ILE A 363 -23.20 -18.70 12.17
CA ILE A 363 -22.60 -18.30 13.44
C ILE A 363 -23.44 -17.22 14.10
N ASP A 364 -23.52 -17.26 15.44
CA ASP A 364 -24.15 -16.17 16.19
C ASP A 364 -23.33 -14.87 16.02
N PRO A 365 -23.97 -13.75 15.65
CA PRO A 365 -23.33 -12.44 15.61
C PRO A 365 -22.61 -12.03 16.91
N ALA A 366 -23.13 -12.48 18.06
CA ALA A 366 -22.46 -12.23 19.34
C ALA A 366 -21.11 -12.96 19.44
N GLU A 367 -21.03 -14.18 18.91
CA GLU A 367 -19.80 -14.96 18.88
C GLU A 367 -18.73 -14.28 18.00
N VAL A 368 -19.11 -13.79 16.82
CA VAL A 368 -18.21 -13.01 15.95
C VAL A 368 -17.65 -11.80 16.71
N ARG A 369 -18.54 -11.00 17.35
CA ARG A 369 -18.11 -9.82 18.13
C ARG A 369 -17.16 -10.20 19.25
N ASN A 370 -17.39 -11.30 19.96
CA ASN A 370 -16.55 -11.73 21.08
C ASN A 370 -15.16 -12.16 20.59
N ARG A 371 -15.07 -12.92 19.48
CA ARG A 371 -13.78 -13.34 18.90
C ARG A 371 -12.96 -12.14 18.45
N LEU A 372 -13.57 -11.15 17.80
CA LEU A 372 -12.87 -9.94 17.33
C LEU A 372 -12.41 -9.06 18.51
N ARG A 373 -13.21 -8.92 19.57
CA ARG A 373 -12.79 -8.21 20.80
C ARG A 373 -11.61 -8.92 21.48
N ASN A 374 -11.64 -10.26 21.54
CA ASN A 374 -10.51 -11.03 22.08
C ASN A 374 -9.23 -10.82 21.27
N LYS A 375 -9.34 -10.77 19.93
CA LYS A 375 -8.21 -10.47 19.03
C LYS A 375 -7.66 -9.07 19.28
N MET A 376 -8.51 -8.05 19.47
CA MET A 376 -8.07 -6.69 19.78
C MET A 376 -7.29 -6.62 21.11
N ILE A 377 -7.73 -7.36 22.15
CA ILE A 377 -7.05 -7.41 23.46
C ILE A 377 -5.71 -8.16 23.35
N ARG A 378 -5.64 -9.15 22.44
CA ARG A 378 -4.45 -9.98 22.22
C ARG A 378 -4.05 -9.92 20.74
N PRO A 379 -3.51 -8.80 20.27
CA PRO A 379 -3.32 -8.52 18.85
C PRO A 379 -2.37 -9.48 18.13
N THR A 380 -1.46 -10.12 18.84
CA THR A 380 -0.50 -11.09 18.30
C THR A 380 -1.06 -12.52 18.18
N THR A 381 -2.31 -12.76 18.63
CA THR A 381 -2.93 -14.09 18.52
C THR A 381 -3.14 -14.47 17.07
N ILE A 382 -2.74 -15.68 16.69
CA ILE A 382 -3.01 -16.27 15.37
C ILE A 382 -4.23 -17.21 15.45
N PRO A 383 -4.96 -17.44 14.35
CA PRO A 383 -6.08 -18.39 14.31
C PRO A 383 -5.64 -19.79 14.74
N GLN A 384 -6.38 -20.40 15.67
CA GLN A 384 -6.08 -21.75 16.17
C GLN A 384 -6.92 -22.82 15.50
N THR A 385 -8.06 -22.44 14.96
CA THR A 385 -8.98 -23.33 14.25
C THR A 385 -9.21 -22.85 12.83
N TYR A 386 -9.72 -23.75 11.97
CA TYR A 386 -10.08 -23.35 10.61
C TYR A 386 -11.25 -22.34 10.58
N GLU A 387 -12.15 -22.42 11.52
CA GLU A 387 -13.25 -21.46 11.67
C GLU A 387 -12.71 -20.07 12.05
N ASP A 388 -11.75 -19.97 12.99
CA ASP A 388 -11.10 -18.71 13.34
C ASP A 388 -10.40 -18.09 12.13
N LEU A 389 -9.72 -18.92 11.32
CA LEU A 389 -9.09 -18.47 10.08
C LEU A 389 -10.11 -17.92 9.08
N LEU A 390 -11.25 -18.59 8.91
CA LEU A 390 -12.32 -18.12 8.03
C LEU A 390 -12.94 -16.81 8.52
N ILE A 391 -13.07 -16.63 9.85
CA ILE A 391 -13.54 -15.35 10.43
C ILE A 391 -12.51 -14.24 10.17
N GLU A 392 -11.21 -14.47 10.38
CA GLU A 392 -10.18 -13.48 10.03
C GLU A 392 -10.21 -13.13 8.54
N HIS A 393 -10.39 -14.12 7.66
CA HIS A 393 -10.53 -13.87 6.22
C HIS A 393 -11.81 -13.09 5.88
N ALA A 394 -12.91 -13.29 6.61
CA ALA A 394 -14.13 -12.52 6.42
C ALA A 394 -13.94 -11.05 6.82
N VAL A 395 -13.28 -10.80 7.96
CA VAL A 395 -12.95 -9.45 8.42
C VAL A 395 -11.98 -8.76 7.44
N SER A 396 -10.97 -9.50 6.96
CA SER A 396 -9.99 -8.91 6.02
C SER A 396 -10.63 -8.49 4.71
N ARG A 397 -11.61 -9.25 4.18
CA ARG A 397 -12.37 -8.84 2.98
C ARG A 397 -13.08 -7.50 3.19
N GLU A 398 -13.68 -7.30 4.35
CA GLU A 398 -14.37 -6.03 4.65
C GLU A 398 -13.37 -4.89 4.90
N ALA A 399 -12.26 -5.13 5.60
CA ALA A 399 -11.22 -4.12 5.78
C ALA A 399 -10.63 -3.66 4.44
N LEU A 400 -10.30 -4.62 3.56
CA LEU A 400 -9.78 -4.36 2.22
C LEU A 400 -10.81 -3.63 1.34
N ARG A 401 -12.08 -4.06 1.37
CA ARG A 401 -13.17 -3.43 0.62
C ARG A 401 -13.39 -1.98 1.05
N LEU A 402 -13.50 -1.74 2.35
CA LEU A 402 -13.71 -0.38 2.90
C LEU A 402 -12.52 0.54 2.59
N ALA A 403 -11.28 0.04 2.77
CA ALA A 403 -10.08 0.79 2.43
C ALA A 403 -10.03 1.11 0.92
N PHE A 404 -10.45 0.18 0.08
CA PHE A 404 -10.49 0.39 -1.37
C PHE A 404 -11.60 1.37 -1.80
N GLU A 405 -12.77 1.33 -1.19
CA GLU A 405 -13.84 2.31 -1.43
C GLU A 405 -13.36 3.73 -1.03
N HIS A 406 -12.70 3.86 0.12
CA HIS A 406 -12.07 5.10 0.54
C HIS A 406 -11.02 5.56 -0.49
N HIS A 407 -10.16 4.64 -0.95
CA HIS A 407 -9.17 4.94 -1.99
C HIS A 407 -9.81 5.46 -3.28
N LYS A 408 -10.82 4.79 -3.81
CA LYS A 408 -11.54 5.23 -5.01
C LYS A 408 -12.22 6.60 -4.85
N SER A 409 -12.61 6.96 -3.64
CA SER A 409 -13.20 8.27 -3.38
C SER A 409 -12.19 9.42 -3.50
N LEU A 410 -10.89 9.16 -3.25
CA LEU A 410 -9.80 10.12 -3.32
C LEU A 410 -9.03 10.05 -4.67
N ALA A 411 -8.91 8.86 -5.26
CA ALA A 411 -8.25 8.64 -6.55
C ALA A 411 -9.19 9.02 -7.71
N ARG A 412 -9.42 10.31 -7.90
CA ARG A 412 -10.29 10.87 -8.94
C ARG A 412 -9.54 11.83 -9.84
N ASP A 413 -9.97 11.88 -11.08
CA ASP A 413 -9.46 12.86 -12.05
C ASP A 413 -10.01 14.26 -11.73
N LEU A 414 -9.18 15.28 -11.95
CA LEU A 414 -9.57 16.67 -11.78
C LEU A 414 -10.35 17.12 -13.02
N VAL A 415 -11.66 17.13 -12.94
CA VAL A 415 -12.47 17.74 -13.98
C VAL A 415 -12.72 19.20 -13.62
N GLY A 416 -11.89 20.09 -14.15
CA GLY A 416 -12.13 21.52 -14.14
C GLY A 416 -13.28 21.88 -15.09
N THR A 417 -14.51 21.99 -14.59
CA THR A 417 -15.57 22.63 -15.35
C THR A 417 -15.46 24.14 -15.14
N ALA A 418 -14.87 24.85 -16.11
CA ALA A 418 -14.97 26.30 -16.21
C ALA A 418 -16.42 26.69 -16.54
N GLN A 419 -17.30 26.66 -15.56
CA GLN A 419 -18.60 27.32 -15.63
C GLN A 419 -18.56 28.59 -14.79
N GLN A 420 -18.90 29.75 -15.38
CA GLN A 420 -19.16 30.96 -14.61
C GLN A 420 -20.31 30.69 -13.63
N ARG A 421 -19.99 30.51 -12.36
CA ARG A 421 -20.94 30.25 -11.30
C ARG A 421 -20.77 31.27 -10.16
N ASP A 422 -21.87 31.58 -9.50
CA ASP A 422 -21.92 32.48 -8.35
C ASP A 422 -21.16 31.84 -7.16
N ILE A 423 -20.53 32.68 -6.33
CA ILE A 423 -19.68 32.27 -5.20
C ILE A 423 -20.42 31.32 -4.24
N GLY A 424 -21.75 31.45 -4.09
CA GLY A 424 -22.57 30.56 -3.25
C GLY A 424 -22.65 29.11 -3.78
N GLN A 425 -22.48 28.89 -5.07
CA GLN A 425 -22.56 27.55 -5.69
C GLN A 425 -21.24 26.77 -5.64
N ILE A 426 -20.14 27.41 -5.26
CA ILE A 426 -18.83 26.74 -5.11
C ILE A 426 -18.86 25.77 -3.93
N PHE A 427 -19.63 26.07 -2.88
CA PHE A 427 -19.75 25.22 -1.68
C PHE A 427 -20.67 24.01 -1.88
N ASP A 428 -21.48 23.98 -2.94
CA ASP A 428 -22.37 22.86 -3.28
C ASP A 428 -21.77 21.90 -4.34
N GLN A 429 -20.51 22.10 -4.73
CA GLN A 429 -19.85 21.24 -5.71
C GLN A 429 -19.55 19.86 -5.08
N LYS A 430 -20.27 18.85 -5.52
CA LYS A 430 -19.82 17.46 -5.39
C LYS A 430 -18.67 17.26 -6.37
N ALA A 431 -17.59 16.66 -5.90
CA ALA A 431 -16.46 16.26 -6.74
C ALA A 431 -16.98 15.41 -7.92
N ALA A 432 -17.01 15.98 -9.10
CA ALA A 432 -17.61 15.37 -10.29
C ALA A 432 -16.55 14.66 -11.18
N GLY A 433 -15.39 14.31 -10.61
CA GLY A 433 -14.34 13.56 -11.30
C GLY A 433 -14.69 12.07 -11.41
N GLN A 434 -14.38 11.46 -12.55
CA GLN A 434 -14.41 10.00 -12.67
C GLN A 434 -13.27 9.39 -11.83
N SER A 435 -13.50 8.20 -11.29
CA SER A 435 -12.43 7.46 -10.59
C SER A 435 -11.30 7.16 -11.59
N LEU A 436 -10.06 7.41 -11.17
CA LEU A 436 -8.86 7.01 -11.92
C LEU A 436 -8.63 5.49 -11.87
N VAL A 437 -9.29 4.81 -10.92
CA VAL A 437 -9.18 3.37 -10.76
C VAL A 437 -10.22 2.69 -11.65
N ASP A 438 -9.76 2.22 -12.81
CA ASP A 438 -10.54 1.42 -13.76
C ASP A 438 -10.21 -0.06 -13.57
N MET A 439 -11.15 -0.81 -13.00
CA MET A 439 -10.96 -2.23 -12.70
C MET A 439 -10.86 -3.11 -13.95
N MET A 440 -11.44 -2.68 -15.08
CA MET A 440 -11.30 -3.38 -16.37
C MET A 440 -9.90 -3.19 -16.98
N ALA A 441 -9.25 -2.08 -16.66
CA ALA A 441 -7.87 -1.79 -17.09
C ALA A 441 -6.80 -2.25 -16.10
N LEU A 442 -7.19 -2.88 -14.99
CA LEU A 442 -6.27 -3.33 -13.94
C LEU A 442 -5.48 -4.57 -14.40
N ASP A 443 -4.18 -4.43 -14.55
CA ASP A 443 -3.30 -5.54 -14.98
C ASP A 443 -2.88 -6.43 -13.79
N MET A 444 -2.63 -5.83 -12.60
CA MET A 444 -2.05 -6.56 -11.47
C MET A 444 -2.57 -6.06 -10.12
N VAL A 445 -2.88 -7.00 -9.22
CA VAL A 445 -3.09 -6.75 -7.79
C VAL A 445 -1.91 -7.32 -7.00
N ILE A 446 -1.35 -6.51 -6.09
CA ILE A 446 -0.26 -6.93 -5.20
C ILE A 446 -0.74 -6.79 -3.76
N GLY A 447 -0.95 -7.93 -3.11
CA GLY A 447 -1.35 -8.00 -1.70
C GLY A 447 -0.14 -8.15 -0.77
N SER A 448 -0.10 -7.38 0.30
CA SER A 448 0.86 -7.49 1.41
C SER A 448 0.13 -7.46 2.74
N GLY A 449 0.84 -7.78 3.79
CA GLY A 449 0.30 -7.82 5.14
C GLY A 449 0.00 -9.22 5.64
N GLY A 450 0.04 -9.40 6.97
CA GLY A 450 0.07 -10.70 7.63
C GLY A 450 -1.01 -11.68 7.16
N VAL A 451 -2.25 -11.21 7.01
CA VAL A 451 -3.37 -12.07 6.62
C VAL A 451 -3.28 -12.54 5.16
N LEU A 452 -2.69 -11.73 4.26
CA LEU A 452 -2.51 -12.09 2.85
C LEU A 452 -1.23 -12.90 2.62
N SER A 453 -0.11 -12.43 3.20
CA SER A 453 1.21 -13.00 2.98
C SER A 453 1.38 -14.37 3.67
N HIS A 454 0.77 -14.56 4.85
CA HIS A 454 0.87 -15.80 5.63
C HIS A 454 -0.37 -16.68 5.58
N ALA A 455 -1.31 -16.43 4.66
CA ALA A 455 -2.41 -17.35 4.45
C ALA A 455 -1.86 -18.76 4.15
N PRO A 456 -2.36 -19.81 4.80
CA PRO A 456 -1.84 -21.18 4.68
C PRO A 456 -1.79 -21.71 3.23
N LYS A 457 -2.69 -21.22 2.38
CA LYS A 457 -2.71 -21.50 0.94
C LYS A 457 -2.85 -20.21 0.15
N ARG A 458 -2.12 -20.04 -0.94
CA ARG A 458 -2.20 -18.86 -1.82
C ARG A 458 -3.59 -18.66 -2.43
N ALA A 459 -4.34 -19.74 -2.61
CA ALA A 459 -5.75 -19.68 -3.00
C ALA A 459 -6.64 -18.86 -2.03
N GLN A 460 -6.30 -18.85 -0.75
CA GLN A 460 -7.02 -18.03 0.25
C GLN A 460 -6.72 -16.54 0.05
N SER A 461 -5.48 -16.18 -0.19
CA SER A 461 -5.09 -14.80 -0.51
C SER A 461 -5.76 -14.31 -1.80
N ALA A 462 -5.73 -15.14 -2.86
CA ALA A 462 -6.40 -14.85 -4.12
C ALA A 462 -7.91 -14.61 -3.92
N LEU A 463 -8.57 -15.48 -3.15
CA LEU A 463 -10.02 -15.36 -2.88
C LEU A 463 -10.33 -14.07 -2.10
N MET A 464 -9.54 -13.71 -1.08
CA MET A 464 -9.74 -12.48 -0.32
C MET A 464 -9.61 -11.24 -1.22
N MET A 465 -8.61 -11.19 -2.09
CA MET A 465 -8.40 -10.07 -3.03
C MET A 465 -9.51 -10.00 -4.08
N MET A 466 -9.94 -11.14 -4.66
CA MET A 466 -11.04 -11.18 -5.61
C MET A 466 -12.36 -10.70 -5.02
N ASP A 467 -12.66 -11.15 -3.79
CA ASP A 467 -13.92 -10.80 -3.10
C ASP A 467 -13.93 -9.34 -2.63
N ALA A 468 -12.78 -8.80 -2.21
CA ALA A 468 -12.68 -7.44 -1.69
C ALA A 468 -12.63 -6.38 -2.81
N TYR A 469 -11.85 -6.63 -3.87
CA TYR A 469 -11.61 -5.64 -4.92
C TYR A 469 -12.50 -5.82 -6.14
N GLY A 470 -13.01 -7.03 -6.35
CA GLY A 470 -13.84 -7.33 -7.50
C GLY A 470 -13.14 -7.01 -8.82
N PRO A 471 -11.94 -7.56 -9.11
CA PRO A 471 -11.25 -7.29 -10.37
C PRO A 471 -12.14 -7.65 -11.54
N GLU A 472 -12.04 -6.86 -12.62
CA GLU A 472 -12.83 -7.00 -13.83
C GLU A 472 -11.90 -7.34 -15.01
N GLY A 473 -12.41 -8.05 -16.01
CA GLY A 473 -11.61 -8.43 -17.16
C GLY A 473 -10.55 -9.48 -16.82
N ILE A 474 -9.27 -9.15 -17.03
CA ILE A 474 -8.15 -10.08 -16.86
C ILE A 474 -7.08 -9.45 -15.99
N THR A 475 -6.92 -9.95 -14.78
CA THR A 475 -6.04 -9.38 -13.75
C THR A 475 -5.15 -10.45 -13.14
N MET A 476 -3.86 -10.15 -13.01
CA MET A 476 -2.92 -10.98 -12.26
C MET A 476 -3.02 -10.73 -10.76
N LEU A 477 -3.12 -11.80 -9.98
CA LEU A 477 -3.14 -11.74 -8.52
C LEU A 477 -1.80 -12.17 -7.96
N THR A 478 -1.20 -11.33 -7.13
CA THR A 478 0.11 -11.58 -6.51
C THR A 478 0.10 -11.20 -5.03
N VAL A 479 1.03 -11.76 -4.28
CA VAL A 479 1.26 -11.38 -2.88
C VAL A 479 2.76 -11.19 -2.61
N ASP A 480 3.10 -10.17 -1.84
CA ASP A 480 4.42 -10.08 -1.21
C ASP A 480 4.50 -11.15 -0.12
N SER A 481 5.36 -12.14 -0.34
CA SER A 481 5.38 -13.34 0.49
C SER A 481 6.09 -13.16 1.82
N ILE A 482 6.95 -12.16 1.94
CA ILE A 482 7.86 -11.98 3.09
C ILE A 482 8.05 -10.53 3.52
N PHE A 483 7.18 -9.61 3.10
CA PHE A 483 7.24 -8.19 3.46
C PHE A 483 8.53 -7.48 3.05
N MET A 484 8.96 -7.66 1.80
CA MET A 484 10.18 -7.03 1.29
C MET A 484 9.95 -5.74 0.52
N MET A 485 8.74 -5.41 0.15
CA MET A 485 8.47 -4.20 -0.65
C MET A 485 9.09 -2.93 -0.07
N PRO A 486 9.07 -2.66 1.27
CA PRO A 486 9.74 -1.48 1.81
C PRO A 486 11.24 -1.43 1.52
N HIS A 487 11.93 -2.54 1.74
CA HIS A 487 13.38 -2.66 1.52
C HIS A 487 13.74 -2.44 0.05
N LEU A 488 12.93 -3.04 -0.85
CA LEU A 488 13.13 -2.90 -2.29
C LEU A 488 12.76 -1.51 -2.79
N GLY A 489 11.81 -0.85 -2.13
CA GLY A 489 11.43 0.51 -2.48
C GLY A 489 12.51 1.54 -2.19
N VAL A 490 13.19 1.45 -1.06
CA VAL A 490 14.36 2.31 -0.82
C VAL A 490 15.54 1.92 -1.71
N LEU A 491 15.69 0.64 -2.04
CA LEU A 491 16.72 0.18 -2.98
C LEU A 491 16.47 0.67 -4.41
N SER A 492 15.21 0.74 -4.86
CA SER A 492 14.87 1.13 -6.23
C SER A 492 15.34 2.54 -6.57
N GLU A 493 15.45 3.41 -5.57
CA GLU A 493 16.00 4.77 -5.74
C GLU A 493 17.44 4.79 -6.20
N HIS A 494 18.21 3.80 -5.80
CA HIS A 494 19.67 3.75 -6.05
C HIS A 494 20.04 2.72 -7.11
N LEU A 495 19.35 1.58 -7.12
CA LEU A 495 19.62 0.43 -7.99
C LEU A 495 18.31 -0.24 -8.41
N TYR A 496 17.54 0.41 -9.29
CA TYR A 496 16.24 -0.07 -9.74
C TYR A 496 16.30 -1.52 -10.29
N ASP A 497 17.30 -1.83 -11.13
CA ASP A 497 17.41 -3.17 -11.70
C ASP A 497 17.58 -4.25 -10.61
N ALA A 498 18.38 -3.99 -9.59
CA ALA A 498 18.53 -4.91 -8.46
C ALA A 498 17.23 -5.08 -7.67
N ALA A 499 16.54 -3.97 -7.40
CA ALA A 499 15.24 -3.98 -6.72
C ALA A 499 14.20 -4.79 -7.53
N ARG A 500 14.12 -4.57 -8.85
CA ARG A 500 13.23 -5.25 -9.76
C ARG A 500 13.51 -6.76 -9.85
N GLU A 501 14.79 -7.15 -10.00
CA GLU A 501 15.17 -8.57 -10.07
C GLU A 501 14.75 -9.33 -8.79
N VAL A 502 15.03 -8.77 -7.63
CA VAL A 502 14.66 -9.36 -6.34
C VAL A 502 13.15 -9.33 -6.14
N PHE A 503 12.48 -8.24 -6.54
CA PHE A 503 11.02 -8.10 -6.45
C PHE A 503 10.31 -9.22 -7.21
N GLU A 504 10.69 -9.43 -8.47
CA GLU A 504 10.04 -10.43 -9.32
C GLU A 504 10.34 -11.87 -8.94
N ARG A 505 11.55 -12.13 -8.46
CA ARG A 505 12.02 -13.51 -8.25
C ARG A 505 11.88 -13.99 -6.81
N ASP A 506 12.07 -13.09 -5.84
CA ASP A 506 12.19 -13.47 -4.43
C ASP A 506 11.08 -12.85 -3.56
N CYS A 507 10.47 -11.72 -3.99
CA CYS A 507 9.46 -11.01 -3.20
C CYS A 507 8.04 -11.46 -3.53
N ILE A 508 7.61 -11.31 -4.80
CA ILE A 508 6.24 -11.59 -5.17
C ILE A 508 6.00 -13.07 -5.48
N VAL A 509 4.95 -13.61 -4.89
CA VAL A 509 4.40 -14.91 -5.28
C VAL A 509 3.18 -14.66 -6.16
N ARG A 510 3.25 -15.14 -7.39
CA ARG A 510 2.12 -15.09 -8.31
C ARG A 510 1.10 -16.13 -7.90
N CYS A 511 -0.11 -15.69 -7.54
CA CYS A 511 -1.22 -16.59 -7.25
C CYS A 511 -1.78 -17.17 -8.54
N GLY A 512 -1.94 -16.33 -9.55
CA GLY A 512 -2.45 -16.72 -10.87
C GLY A 512 -3.25 -15.61 -11.53
N THR A 513 -3.67 -15.85 -12.76
CA THR A 513 -4.49 -14.91 -13.54
C THR A 513 -5.97 -15.12 -13.26
N CYS A 514 -6.67 -14.05 -12.90
CA CYS A 514 -8.12 -14.01 -12.72
C CYS A 514 -8.78 -13.51 -14.01
N VAL A 515 -9.70 -14.28 -14.56
CA VAL A 515 -10.60 -13.89 -15.65
C VAL A 515 -11.97 -13.65 -15.06
N ALA A 516 -12.41 -12.39 -15.04
CA ALA A 516 -13.66 -11.97 -14.40
C ALA A 516 -14.56 -11.19 -15.38
N PRO A 517 -15.44 -11.87 -16.13
CA PRO A 517 -16.32 -11.24 -17.08
C PRO A 517 -17.33 -10.30 -16.40
N VAL A 518 -17.52 -9.11 -16.99
CA VAL A 518 -18.50 -8.12 -16.56
C VAL A 518 -19.73 -8.15 -17.47
N GLY A 519 -20.90 -8.34 -16.91
CA GLY A 519 -22.13 -8.40 -17.66
C GLY A 519 -23.32 -8.86 -16.84
N ILE A 520 -24.44 -9.04 -17.53
CA ILE A 520 -25.71 -9.50 -16.92
C ILE A 520 -26.08 -10.82 -17.54
N GLY A 521 -26.31 -11.82 -16.70
CA GLY A 521 -26.77 -13.15 -17.07
C GLY A 521 -27.64 -13.75 -15.98
N LYS A 522 -28.29 -14.87 -16.28
CA LYS A 522 -28.95 -15.69 -15.29
C LYS A 522 -28.01 -16.81 -14.83
N GLU A 523 -28.13 -17.19 -13.57
CA GLU A 523 -27.35 -18.28 -12.99
C GLU A 523 -27.48 -19.55 -13.84
N GLY A 524 -26.33 -20.15 -14.22
CA GLY A 524 -26.28 -21.33 -15.08
C GLY A 524 -26.23 -21.06 -16.59
N GLU A 525 -26.47 -19.82 -17.07
CA GLU A 525 -26.31 -19.50 -18.48
C GLU A 525 -24.82 -19.40 -18.88
N PRO A 526 -24.45 -19.75 -20.13
CA PRO A 526 -23.06 -19.62 -20.60
C PRO A 526 -22.53 -18.19 -20.42
N CYS A 527 -21.37 -18.05 -19.77
CA CYS A 527 -20.74 -16.74 -19.52
C CYS A 527 -19.46 -16.56 -20.36
N VAL A 528 -18.49 -17.45 -20.21
CA VAL A 528 -17.20 -17.36 -20.90
C VAL A 528 -16.69 -18.76 -21.25
N ARG A 529 -16.00 -18.87 -22.38
CA ARG A 529 -15.19 -20.03 -22.77
C ARG A 529 -13.72 -19.64 -22.82
N VAL A 530 -12.87 -20.44 -22.23
CA VAL A 530 -11.42 -20.28 -22.29
C VAL A 530 -10.84 -21.51 -22.97
N HIS A 531 -10.12 -21.30 -24.06
CA HIS A 531 -9.55 -22.40 -24.83
C HIS A 531 -8.16 -22.09 -25.39
N GLY A 532 -7.41 -23.13 -25.66
CA GLY A 532 -6.04 -23.12 -26.17
C GLY A 532 -5.17 -24.10 -25.38
N LEU A 533 -4.14 -24.69 -26.05
CA LEU A 533 -3.07 -25.46 -25.41
C LEU A 533 -3.55 -26.65 -24.54
N GLY A 534 -4.60 -27.32 -24.99
CA GLY A 534 -5.17 -28.46 -24.27
C GLY A 534 -6.18 -28.08 -23.20
N ILE A 535 -6.43 -26.78 -22.99
CA ILE A 535 -7.50 -26.25 -22.15
C ILE A 535 -8.71 -25.97 -23.05
N ASP A 536 -9.89 -26.42 -22.65
CA ASP A 536 -11.16 -26.02 -23.24
C ASP A 536 -12.24 -26.10 -22.16
N VAL A 537 -12.51 -24.94 -21.55
CA VAL A 537 -13.40 -24.83 -20.40
C VAL A 537 -14.44 -23.75 -20.66
N SER A 538 -15.71 -24.12 -20.52
CA SER A 538 -16.83 -23.19 -20.54
C SER A 538 -17.39 -23.04 -19.13
N VAL A 539 -17.47 -21.80 -18.64
CA VAL A 539 -17.93 -21.50 -17.29
C VAL A 539 -19.26 -20.74 -17.36
N PRO A 540 -20.32 -21.26 -16.70
CA PRO A 540 -21.59 -20.56 -16.65
C PRO A 540 -21.56 -19.40 -15.65
N PHE A 541 -22.49 -18.46 -15.81
CA PHE A 541 -22.69 -17.34 -14.88
C PHE A 541 -23.14 -17.86 -13.50
N GLY A 542 -22.55 -17.33 -12.44
CA GLY A 542 -22.74 -17.75 -11.07
C GLY A 542 -21.67 -18.71 -10.55
N GLU A 543 -20.81 -19.24 -11.41
CA GLU A 543 -19.78 -20.22 -11.03
C GLU A 543 -18.35 -19.68 -11.13
N MET A 544 -17.43 -20.37 -10.45
CA MET A 544 -16.00 -20.15 -10.51
C MET A 544 -15.31 -21.49 -10.78
N VAL A 545 -14.35 -21.47 -11.68
CA VAL A 545 -13.53 -22.65 -12.05
C VAL A 545 -12.05 -22.27 -11.97
N VAL A 546 -11.25 -23.17 -11.43
CA VAL A 546 -9.78 -23.03 -11.41
C VAL A 546 -9.19 -24.12 -12.29
N VAL A 547 -8.39 -23.69 -13.24
CA VAL A 547 -7.64 -24.59 -14.12
C VAL A 547 -6.18 -24.56 -13.67
N PRO A 548 -5.64 -25.67 -13.17
CA PRO A 548 -4.21 -25.78 -12.91
C PRO A 548 -3.45 -25.47 -14.20
N TYR A 549 -2.52 -24.55 -14.11
CA TYR A 549 -1.78 -24.08 -15.25
C TYR A 549 -0.30 -23.96 -14.90
N ASP A 550 0.55 -24.68 -15.65
CA ASP A 550 2.00 -24.63 -15.53
C ASP A 550 2.56 -23.66 -16.57
N GLU A 551 3.39 -22.71 -16.15
CA GLU A 551 4.04 -21.71 -17.00
C GLU A 551 4.84 -22.34 -18.16
N ALA A 552 5.31 -23.58 -18.00
CA ALA A 552 6.10 -24.29 -19.02
C ALA A 552 5.30 -24.69 -20.25
N GLN A 553 3.96 -24.76 -20.19
CA GLN A 553 3.15 -25.44 -21.19
C GLN A 553 2.45 -24.56 -22.20
N ALA A 554 2.30 -23.24 -21.97
CA ALA A 554 1.44 -22.44 -22.83
C ALA A 554 2.00 -21.09 -23.24
N GLU A 555 1.91 -20.82 -24.54
CA GLU A 555 2.22 -19.52 -25.11
C GLU A 555 0.99 -18.61 -25.22
N MET A 556 -0.21 -19.18 -25.39
CA MET A 556 -1.39 -18.38 -25.69
C MET A 556 -2.72 -19.06 -25.34
N LEU A 557 -3.64 -18.33 -24.69
CA LEU A 557 -5.03 -18.73 -24.44
C LEU A 557 -5.99 -17.70 -25.03
N THR A 558 -7.15 -18.17 -25.52
CA THR A 558 -8.24 -17.31 -25.99
C THR A 558 -9.37 -17.34 -24.97
N VAL A 559 -9.81 -16.16 -24.54
CA VAL A 559 -10.96 -15.95 -23.66
C VAL A 559 -12.11 -15.39 -24.49
N GLU A 560 -13.18 -16.16 -24.65
CA GLU A 560 -14.35 -15.83 -25.45
C GLU A 560 -15.55 -15.59 -24.54
N PRO A 561 -15.88 -14.32 -24.20
CA PRO A 561 -17.11 -14.01 -23.48
C PRO A 561 -18.32 -14.17 -24.39
N THR A 562 -19.45 -14.57 -23.83
CA THR A 562 -20.71 -14.52 -24.59
C THR A 562 -21.17 -13.08 -24.81
N ARG A 563 -22.09 -12.83 -25.73
CA ARG A 563 -22.51 -11.49 -26.21
C ARG A 563 -22.89 -10.48 -25.12
N ASN A 564 -23.28 -10.96 -23.93
CA ASN A 564 -23.71 -10.12 -22.83
C ASN A 564 -22.58 -9.74 -21.86
N PHE A 565 -21.40 -10.33 -22.05
CA PHE A 565 -20.26 -10.19 -21.14
C PHE A 565 -19.05 -9.56 -21.85
N ASP A 566 -18.24 -8.85 -21.07
CA ASP A 566 -17.03 -8.17 -21.48
C ASP A 566 -15.85 -8.65 -20.62
N VAL A 567 -14.70 -8.84 -21.23
CA VAL A 567 -13.43 -9.19 -20.57
C VAL A 567 -12.31 -8.22 -20.91
N GLY A 568 -12.66 -6.99 -21.39
CA GLY A 568 -11.71 -5.91 -21.68
C GLY A 568 -11.62 -5.49 -23.15
N ALA A 569 -12.19 -6.26 -24.10
CA ALA A 569 -12.22 -5.91 -25.52
C ALA A 569 -13.58 -5.40 -26.03
N GLY A 570 -14.55 -5.32 -25.13
CA GLY A 570 -15.95 -5.02 -25.44
C GLY A 570 -16.82 -6.29 -25.42
N LYS A 571 -18.12 -6.11 -25.24
CA LYS A 571 -19.09 -7.21 -25.10
C LYS A 571 -19.02 -8.21 -26.25
N GLY A 572 -18.90 -9.48 -25.92
CA GLY A 572 -18.84 -10.59 -26.86
C GLY A 572 -17.57 -10.67 -27.69
N LYS A 573 -16.57 -9.85 -27.42
CA LYS A 573 -15.29 -9.88 -28.14
C LYS A 573 -14.26 -10.70 -27.38
N ALA A 574 -13.61 -11.60 -28.09
CA ALA A 574 -12.55 -12.43 -27.54
C ALA A 574 -11.27 -11.63 -27.22
N VAL A 575 -10.59 -12.03 -26.19
CA VAL A 575 -9.26 -11.55 -25.80
C VAL A 575 -8.27 -12.70 -25.84
N VAL A 576 -7.09 -12.44 -26.38
CA VAL A 576 -5.99 -13.39 -26.38
C VAL A 576 -5.04 -13.03 -25.24
N ILE A 577 -4.81 -13.97 -24.33
CA ILE A 577 -3.85 -13.84 -23.24
C ILE A 577 -2.56 -14.55 -23.65
N ARG A 578 -1.44 -13.89 -23.56
CA ARG A 578 -0.12 -14.45 -23.88
C ARG A 578 0.73 -14.59 -22.63
N ARG A 579 1.70 -15.50 -22.68
CA ARG A 579 2.71 -15.62 -21.64
C ARG A 579 3.48 -14.30 -21.48
N PHE A 580 3.72 -13.91 -20.25
CA PHE A 580 4.57 -12.77 -19.93
C PHE A 580 6.02 -13.08 -20.33
N ASP A 581 6.58 -12.31 -21.25
CA ASP A 581 7.98 -12.38 -21.63
C ASP A 581 8.70 -11.12 -21.14
N THR A 582 9.43 -11.24 -20.05
CA THR A 582 10.23 -10.14 -19.45
C THR A 582 11.34 -9.64 -20.38
N ALA A 583 11.72 -10.41 -21.40
CA ALA A 583 12.79 -10.04 -22.34
C ALA A 583 12.33 -9.12 -23.47
N ARG A 584 11.04 -8.98 -23.71
CA ARG A 584 10.47 -8.15 -24.78
C ARG A 584 9.64 -7.01 -24.21
N GLY A 585 10.28 -5.96 -23.72
CA GLY A 585 9.64 -4.73 -23.29
C GLY A 585 8.84 -4.02 -24.38
N GLY A 586 7.74 -4.59 -24.84
CA GLY A 586 6.87 -4.05 -25.86
C GLY A 586 5.44 -4.53 -25.71
N ARG A 587 4.50 -3.59 -25.49
CA ARG A 587 3.06 -3.88 -25.54
C ARG A 587 2.62 -4.03 -26.99
N ASP A 588 2.23 -5.21 -27.37
CA ASP A 588 1.03 -5.43 -28.16
C ASP A 588 -0.14 -5.54 -27.17
N HIS A 589 -1.36 -5.18 -27.54
CA HIS A 589 -2.59 -5.17 -26.70
C HIS A 589 -2.99 -6.57 -26.17
N THR A 590 -2.03 -7.33 -25.67
CA THR A 590 -2.19 -8.69 -25.19
C THR A 590 -1.94 -8.72 -23.70
N THR A 591 -2.96 -9.10 -22.96
CA THR A 591 -2.89 -9.28 -21.52
C THR A 591 -1.94 -10.43 -21.20
N ASN A 592 -1.08 -10.22 -20.20
CA ASN A 592 -0.08 -11.21 -19.82
C ASN A 592 -0.72 -12.34 -19.01
N LEU A 593 -0.56 -13.58 -19.49
CA LEU A 593 -0.91 -14.77 -18.74
C LEU A 593 0.29 -15.23 -17.94
N ILE A 594 0.14 -15.31 -16.63
CA ILE A 594 1.12 -15.98 -15.79
C ILE A 594 0.38 -17.06 -15.02
N GLY A 595 0.89 -18.28 -15.14
CA GLY A 595 0.58 -19.33 -14.20
C GLY A 595 1.03 -18.93 -12.81
N GLY A 596 0.60 -19.60 -11.77
CA GLY A 596 0.96 -19.32 -10.41
C GLY A 596 0.57 -20.45 -9.49
N ALA A 597 0.74 -20.22 -8.20
CA ALA A 597 0.45 -21.22 -7.17
C ALA A 597 -0.99 -21.77 -7.17
N VAL A 598 -1.93 -21.02 -7.76
CA VAL A 598 -3.35 -21.42 -7.92
C VAL A 598 -3.66 -21.81 -9.36
N GLY A 599 -3.08 -21.10 -10.34
CA GLY A 599 -3.32 -21.30 -11.77
C GLY A 599 -4.26 -20.24 -12.38
N LEU A 600 -5.00 -20.61 -13.42
CA LEU A 600 -5.98 -19.76 -14.09
C LEU A 600 -7.32 -19.83 -13.34
N ILE A 601 -7.77 -18.69 -12.83
CA ILE A 601 -9.03 -18.56 -12.08
C ILE A 601 -10.07 -17.89 -12.97
N ILE A 602 -11.12 -18.61 -13.34
CA ILE A 602 -12.22 -18.10 -14.16
C ILE A 602 -13.38 -17.82 -13.21
N ASP A 603 -13.62 -16.54 -12.91
CA ASP A 603 -14.61 -16.09 -11.91
C ASP A 603 -15.83 -15.45 -12.57
N CYS A 604 -16.84 -16.26 -12.85
CA CYS A 604 -18.12 -15.85 -13.42
C CYS A 604 -19.21 -15.60 -12.36
N ARG A 605 -18.85 -15.42 -11.07
CA ARG A 605 -19.81 -15.16 -9.98
C ARG A 605 -20.55 -13.82 -10.09
N GLY A 606 -20.16 -12.99 -11.06
CA GLY A 606 -20.72 -11.67 -11.34
C GLY A 606 -19.85 -10.51 -10.82
N ARG A 607 -20.03 -9.35 -11.46
CA ARG A 607 -19.39 -8.09 -11.07
C ARG A 607 -20.43 -6.97 -11.06
N PRO A 608 -20.62 -6.28 -9.90
CA PRO A 608 -20.07 -6.59 -8.58
C PRO A 608 -20.60 -7.92 -8.01
N TYR A 609 -19.78 -8.64 -7.21
CA TYR A 609 -20.21 -9.84 -6.51
C TYR A 609 -20.98 -9.45 -5.25
N ASN A 610 -22.31 -9.27 -5.41
CA ASN A 610 -23.20 -8.83 -4.34
C ASN A 610 -23.72 -10.04 -3.54
N LEU A 611 -23.05 -10.31 -2.42
CA LEU A 611 -23.45 -11.33 -1.47
C LEU A 611 -23.96 -10.66 -0.19
N THR A 612 -25.17 -11.02 0.25
CA THR A 612 -25.79 -10.56 1.51
C THR A 612 -26.19 -11.76 2.36
N LEU A 613 -26.55 -11.57 3.62
CA LEU A 613 -27.04 -12.65 4.47
C LEU A 613 -28.32 -13.30 3.90
N ASP A 614 -29.16 -12.49 3.26
CA ASP A 614 -30.43 -12.94 2.64
C ASP A 614 -30.24 -13.55 1.24
N THR A 615 -29.01 -13.59 0.71
CA THR A 615 -28.74 -14.19 -0.59
C THR A 615 -29.11 -15.67 -0.56
N PRO A 616 -30.04 -16.14 -1.43
CA PRO A 616 -30.41 -17.55 -1.48
C PRO A 616 -29.19 -18.46 -1.66
N ASN A 617 -29.13 -19.54 -0.90
CA ASN A 617 -28.04 -20.52 -0.93
C ASN A 617 -26.62 -19.89 -0.72
N ARG A 618 -26.53 -18.80 0.04
CA ARG A 618 -25.27 -18.08 0.33
C ARG A 618 -24.15 -19.03 0.76
N ILE A 619 -24.41 -19.85 1.78
CA ILE A 619 -23.41 -20.80 2.31
C ILE A 619 -22.97 -21.79 1.23
N GLU A 620 -23.90 -22.30 0.43
CA GLU A 620 -23.58 -23.23 -0.65
C GLU A 620 -22.70 -22.55 -1.72
N LYS A 621 -22.99 -21.30 -2.11
CA LYS A 621 -22.19 -20.51 -3.05
C LYS A 621 -20.76 -20.31 -2.53
N LEU A 622 -20.60 -19.98 -1.25
CA LEU A 622 -19.28 -19.84 -0.63
C LEU A 622 -18.53 -21.17 -0.58
N ARG A 623 -19.21 -22.27 -0.21
CA ARG A 623 -18.62 -23.63 -0.21
C ARG A 623 -18.21 -24.07 -1.61
N LYS A 624 -18.99 -23.76 -2.65
CA LYS A 624 -18.61 -24.00 -4.06
C LYS A 624 -17.32 -23.24 -4.42
N SER A 625 -17.19 -21.97 -4.01
CA SER A 625 -15.98 -21.17 -4.24
C SER A 625 -14.76 -21.77 -3.54
N LEU A 626 -14.89 -22.18 -2.27
CA LEU A 626 -13.82 -22.87 -1.56
C LEU A 626 -13.41 -24.17 -2.25
N LYS A 627 -14.39 -24.98 -2.68
CA LYS A 627 -14.15 -26.23 -3.39
C LYS A 627 -13.44 -26.02 -4.72
N ALA A 628 -13.86 -25.01 -5.50
CA ALA A 628 -13.23 -24.68 -6.79
C ALA A 628 -11.72 -24.33 -6.63
N LEU A 629 -11.37 -23.70 -5.51
CA LEU A 629 -9.99 -23.34 -5.15
C LEU A 629 -9.22 -24.45 -4.41
N GLY A 630 -9.79 -25.67 -4.29
CA GLY A 630 -9.16 -26.76 -3.56
C GLY A 630 -8.94 -26.48 -2.06
N LEU A 631 -9.79 -25.61 -1.48
CA LEU A 631 -9.75 -25.26 -0.07
C LEU A 631 -10.64 -26.20 0.76
N PRO A 632 -10.28 -26.47 2.02
CA PRO A 632 -11.10 -27.29 2.89
C PRO A 632 -12.45 -26.64 3.16
N LEU A 633 -13.47 -27.45 3.38
CA LEU A 633 -14.79 -26.99 3.80
C LEU A 633 -14.87 -27.02 5.33
N PRO A 634 -15.48 -26.01 5.97
CA PRO A 634 -15.77 -26.07 7.40
C PRO A 634 -16.79 -27.18 7.68
N LYS A 635 -16.72 -27.74 8.88
CA LYS A 635 -17.64 -28.81 9.35
C LYS A 635 -19.05 -28.29 9.47
#